data_bcbd199e54a46b735535b089a2cb2842
#
_entry.id   bcbd199e54a46b735535b089a2cb2842
#
_cell.length_a   1.000
_cell.length_b   1.000
_cell.length_c   1.000
_cell.angle_alpha   90.00
_cell.angle_beta   90.00
_cell.angle_gamma   90.00
#
_symmetry.space_group_name_H-M   'P 1'
#
loop_
_entity.id
_entity.type
_entity.pdbx_description
1 polymer ?
#
loop_
_entity_poly.entity_id
_entity_poly.type
_entity_poly.pdbx_seq_one_letter_code
_entity_poly.pdbx_strand_id
1 'polypeptide(L)'
;MAVIQKIRDKYAKLAGFVIALSLVGFLLMDAGDNLRSMFTGGDYIAKVNGDKIEPKEYAERIEEYQSLYELMGNKIDDNTRAQIHDQVLKEIIYEKLIQDQLEDLGITITKEEEKEMITGANPDPLVTSFPYFKNPETGEYDPQMLMMFEGNKLDMTNPQAQQALEHWQNMKNYIKRNRLVQKYNSLFAGAIFTPKFILDRIAKDQNYMGSIKYVKIPFTTVNDADVKITDADLKAYMEKHAAQYRMEDPTRSIEYVAFDITPSAQDTAQSLTALNQLKGDFAATSDVESFVNRNSDEPFTNAFVTKSSFMSAYADSILNMPVGTVYGPYFENGSYKLTKVVERQALPDSVKLRHVLVKTEDRRSPMRSVSAANGKMDRVKLALASGAPFNEVVERFSDDPGSKATAGEYTFTLQQRPQISKEFADFAFEGKPGEKKVVKVDNDAYAGYHYIEILDQQNVQTASKLATISKSLFAGEETDQAAYAKANEFAGRNTTATAFDEAVKKQNLNKLQAQNVKVNDFVIPGVGSSRDIIRWMYEAEQGEVSQVFSLDGRYVVAKLSSIQDEGLMQLDASNRPAIESLVRTEKKAEMIASKYKNNQSVDAISQASAQPVQNADSFNAASNFIANLGFEPKVVGYTFFDGFKPNTTSPAIKGQDGVFFISLKSRQQNPVTFQDPMQQQQQMMQQQQLKASITSMLPEVMRRNAEIKYDAKNLY
;
A
#
# COMPACT_ATOMS: atom_id res chain seq x y z
N MET A 1 28.54 -14.95 -65.63
CA MET A 1 27.24 -14.25 -65.38
C MET A 1 26.02 -15.09 -65.79
N ALA A 2 26.11 -16.03 -66.72
CA ALA A 2 24.96 -16.85 -67.13
C ALA A 2 24.43 -17.87 -66.10
N VAL A 3 25.24 -18.33 -65.14
CA VAL A 3 24.85 -19.33 -64.13
C VAL A 3 23.96 -18.70 -63.03
N ILE A 4 24.28 -17.49 -62.62
CA ILE A 4 23.52 -16.76 -61.57
C ILE A 4 22.10 -16.38 -62.08
N GLN A 5 22.03 -16.03 -63.36
CA GLN A 5 20.73 -15.68 -64.02
C GLN A 5 19.84 -16.92 -64.16
N LYS A 6 20.40 -18.08 -64.47
CA LYS A 6 19.69 -19.36 -64.61
C LYS A 6 19.20 -19.88 -63.23
N ILE A 7 19.96 -19.65 -62.18
CA ILE A 7 19.58 -19.97 -60.79
C ILE A 7 18.45 -19.05 -60.35
N ARG A 8 18.55 -17.76 -60.63
CA ARG A 8 17.50 -16.77 -60.28
C ARG A 8 16.17 -17.10 -60.97
N ASP A 9 16.19 -17.39 -62.25
CA ASP A 9 14.97 -17.63 -63.07
C ASP A 9 14.34 -18.99 -62.75
N LYS A 10 15.14 -20.00 -62.35
CA LYS A 10 14.62 -21.34 -61.98
C LYS A 10 14.06 -21.41 -60.56
N TYR A 11 14.65 -20.63 -59.62
CA TYR A 11 14.28 -20.70 -58.21
C TYR A 11 13.52 -19.44 -57.71
N ALA A 12 13.32 -18.42 -58.55
CA ALA A 12 12.58 -17.23 -58.18
C ALA A 12 11.13 -17.54 -57.71
N LYS A 13 10.45 -18.50 -58.35
CA LYS A 13 9.10 -18.95 -57.93
C LYS A 13 9.15 -19.73 -56.62
N LEU A 14 10.20 -20.53 -56.39
CA LEU A 14 10.40 -21.25 -55.12
C LEU A 14 10.75 -20.29 -53.98
N ALA A 15 11.64 -19.33 -54.22
CA ALA A 15 11.99 -18.29 -53.24
C ALA A 15 10.76 -17.41 -52.92
N GLY A 16 9.97 -17.02 -53.92
CA GLY A 16 8.71 -16.30 -53.69
C GLY A 16 7.70 -17.11 -52.88
N PHE A 17 7.61 -18.43 -53.14
CA PHE A 17 6.76 -19.32 -52.36
C PHE A 17 7.24 -19.48 -50.90
N VAL A 18 8.53 -19.63 -50.66
CA VAL A 18 9.12 -19.72 -49.31
C VAL A 18 8.94 -18.43 -48.56
N ILE A 19 9.14 -17.26 -49.20
CA ILE A 19 8.88 -15.94 -48.57
C ILE A 19 7.39 -15.77 -48.28
N ALA A 20 6.49 -16.16 -49.20
CA ALA A 20 5.06 -16.10 -48.95
C ALA A 20 4.63 -17.04 -47.80
N LEU A 21 5.20 -18.25 -47.73
CA LEU A 21 4.97 -19.21 -46.66
C LEU A 21 5.49 -18.70 -45.31
N SER A 22 6.68 -18.04 -45.30
CA SER A 22 7.26 -17.41 -44.11
C SER A 22 6.43 -16.20 -43.63
N LEU A 23 5.92 -15.39 -44.58
CA LEU A 23 4.99 -14.29 -44.27
C LEU A 23 3.65 -14.78 -43.73
N VAL A 24 3.11 -15.85 -44.33
CA VAL A 24 1.90 -16.52 -43.83
C VAL A 24 2.18 -17.15 -42.46
N GLY A 25 3.34 -17.79 -42.28
CA GLY A 25 3.79 -18.30 -40.96
C GLY A 25 3.94 -17.22 -39.92
N PHE A 26 4.48 -16.06 -40.28
CA PHE A 26 4.61 -14.90 -39.41
C PHE A 26 3.24 -14.29 -39.05
N LEU A 27 2.36 -14.13 -40.04
CA LEU A 27 0.98 -13.68 -39.83
C LEU A 27 0.15 -14.68 -39.01
N LEU A 28 0.41 -15.99 -39.15
CA LEU A 28 -0.21 -17.02 -38.33
C LEU A 28 0.40 -17.11 -36.91
N MET A 29 1.65 -16.72 -36.74
CA MET A 29 2.26 -16.59 -35.40
C MET A 29 1.69 -15.37 -34.66
N ASP A 30 1.53 -14.26 -35.34
CA ASP A 30 0.91 -13.04 -34.77
C ASP A 30 -0.63 -13.18 -34.61
N ALA A 31 -1.27 -13.92 -35.51
CA ALA A 31 -2.68 -14.31 -35.39
C ALA A 31 -2.89 -15.55 -34.49
N GLY A 32 -1.82 -16.27 -34.16
CA GLY A 32 -1.89 -17.54 -33.41
C GLY A 32 -2.46 -17.39 -32.02
N ASP A 33 -2.17 -16.29 -31.33
CA ASP A 33 -2.74 -16.00 -30.05
C ASP A 33 -4.23 -15.62 -30.16
N ASN A 34 -4.61 -14.86 -31.16
CA ASN A 34 -6.00 -14.55 -31.43
C ASN A 34 -6.82 -15.77 -31.99
N LEU A 35 -6.20 -16.66 -32.75
CA LEU A 35 -6.84 -17.91 -33.18
C LEU A 35 -6.92 -18.95 -32.07
N ARG A 36 -5.94 -18.99 -31.20
CA ARG A 36 -5.95 -19.89 -30.03
C ARG A 36 -7.05 -19.50 -29.04
N SER A 37 -7.29 -18.21 -28.82
CA SER A 37 -8.38 -17.71 -28.01
C SER A 37 -9.77 -18.04 -28.59
N MET A 38 -9.91 -18.04 -29.90
CA MET A 38 -11.16 -18.45 -30.59
C MET A 38 -11.50 -19.94 -30.44
N PHE A 39 -10.51 -20.81 -30.22
CA PHE A 39 -10.71 -22.28 -30.15
C PHE A 39 -10.59 -22.86 -28.74
N THR A 40 -10.10 -22.11 -27.74
CA THR A 40 -9.88 -22.62 -26.37
C THR A 40 -10.82 -22.08 -25.31
N GLY A 41 -11.96 -21.50 -25.69
CA GLY A 41 -13.13 -21.37 -24.82
C GLY A 41 -12.97 -20.53 -23.54
N GLY A 42 -12.31 -19.35 -23.60
CA GLY A 42 -12.20 -18.45 -22.46
C GLY A 42 -12.13 -16.99 -22.88
N ASP A 43 -13.21 -16.41 -23.44
CA ASP A 43 -13.28 -14.99 -23.81
C ASP A 43 -13.60 -14.06 -22.63
N TYR A 44 -13.23 -14.39 -21.41
CA TYR A 44 -13.57 -13.56 -20.25
C TYR A 44 -12.51 -13.67 -19.14
N ILE A 45 -12.35 -12.59 -18.37
CA ILE A 45 -11.57 -12.57 -17.13
C ILE A 45 -12.36 -13.21 -15.99
N ALA A 46 -13.63 -12.81 -15.86
CA ALA A 46 -14.58 -13.39 -14.93
C ALA A 46 -16.01 -13.32 -15.49
N LYS A 47 -16.90 -14.14 -14.95
CA LYS A 47 -18.34 -14.02 -15.13
C LYS A 47 -18.99 -13.69 -13.81
N VAL A 48 -19.86 -12.70 -13.79
CA VAL A 48 -20.62 -12.23 -12.63
C VAL A 48 -22.10 -12.44 -12.92
N ASN A 49 -22.75 -13.40 -12.24
CA ASN A 49 -24.14 -13.80 -12.49
C ASN A 49 -24.45 -14.12 -13.97
N GLY A 50 -23.43 -14.58 -14.70
CA GLY A 50 -23.54 -14.88 -16.14
C GLY A 50 -22.94 -13.81 -17.05
N ASP A 51 -22.85 -12.56 -16.62
CA ASP A 51 -22.27 -11.47 -17.41
C ASP A 51 -20.75 -11.54 -17.44
N LYS A 52 -20.20 -11.44 -18.63
CA LYS A 52 -18.76 -11.52 -18.84
C LYS A 52 -18.06 -10.20 -18.54
N ILE A 53 -16.89 -10.28 -17.92
CA ILE A 53 -15.86 -9.23 -17.93
C ILE A 53 -14.90 -9.60 -19.05
N GLU A 54 -14.89 -8.81 -20.12
CA GLU A 54 -14.04 -9.08 -21.27
C GLU A 54 -12.58 -8.71 -21.01
N PRO A 55 -11.60 -9.42 -21.57
CA PRO A 55 -10.18 -9.07 -21.42
C PRO A 55 -9.87 -7.64 -21.86
N LYS A 56 -10.54 -7.15 -22.90
CA LYS A 56 -10.39 -5.79 -23.41
C LYS A 56 -10.87 -4.75 -22.38
N GLU A 57 -12.07 -4.92 -21.83
CA GLU A 57 -12.62 -4.05 -20.79
C GLU A 57 -11.68 -3.97 -19.56
N TYR A 58 -11.15 -5.13 -19.17
CA TYR A 58 -10.23 -5.22 -18.05
C TYR A 58 -8.88 -4.53 -18.34
N ALA A 59 -8.28 -4.77 -19.52
CA ALA A 59 -7.01 -4.16 -19.91
C ALA A 59 -7.12 -2.62 -20.01
N GLU A 60 -8.18 -2.10 -20.66
CA GLU A 60 -8.43 -0.66 -20.75
C GLU A 60 -8.57 -0.01 -19.37
N ARG A 61 -9.22 -0.72 -18.42
CA ARG A 61 -9.36 -0.22 -17.05
C ARG A 61 -8.03 -0.23 -16.28
N ILE A 62 -7.19 -1.25 -16.46
CA ILE A 62 -5.84 -1.30 -15.88
C ILE A 62 -5.00 -0.13 -16.40
N GLU A 63 -4.98 0.10 -17.70
CA GLU A 63 -4.24 1.19 -18.33
C GLU A 63 -4.70 2.56 -17.80
N GLU A 64 -6.01 2.77 -17.68
CA GLU A 64 -6.59 3.95 -17.07
C GLU A 64 -6.07 4.19 -15.64
N TYR A 65 -6.08 3.15 -14.79
CA TYR A 65 -5.60 3.24 -13.41
C TYR A 65 -4.09 3.50 -13.33
N GLN A 66 -3.30 2.82 -14.14
CA GLN A 66 -1.85 3.03 -14.20
C GLN A 66 -1.52 4.45 -14.62
N SER A 67 -2.18 4.95 -15.66
CA SER A 67 -2.04 6.32 -16.17
C SER A 67 -2.34 7.37 -15.08
N LEU A 68 -3.43 7.18 -14.34
CA LEU A 68 -3.80 8.09 -13.24
C LEU A 68 -2.82 7.98 -12.05
N TYR A 69 -2.29 6.81 -11.76
CA TYR A 69 -1.34 6.57 -10.69
C TYR A 69 0.02 7.25 -10.98
N GLU A 70 0.51 7.13 -12.21
CA GLU A 70 1.73 7.79 -12.68
C GLU A 70 1.57 9.32 -12.71
N LEU A 71 0.41 9.82 -13.12
CA LEU A 71 0.10 11.24 -13.12
C LEU A 71 0.21 11.87 -11.71
N MET A 72 -0.07 11.09 -10.67
CA MET A 72 0.10 11.52 -9.28
C MET A 72 1.57 11.50 -8.82
N GLY A 73 2.52 11.17 -9.70
CA GLY A 73 3.95 11.13 -9.41
C GLY A 73 4.41 9.83 -8.74
N ASN A 74 3.57 8.81 -8.71
CA ASN A 74 3.89 7.52 -8.11
C ASN A 74 4.60 6.61 -9.13
N LYS A 75 5.51 5.77 -8.65
CA LYS A 75 6.14 4.73 -9.47
C LYS A 75 5.35 3.43 -9.36
N ILE A 76 5.22 2.73 -10.48
CA ILE A 76 4.56 1.43 -10.53
C ILE A 76 5.63 0.34 -10.53
N ASP A 77 5.80 -0.30 -9.39
CA ASP A 77 6.55 -1.55 -9.23
C ASP A 77 5.60 -2.77 -9.37
N ASP A 78 6.15 -3.97 -9.29
CA ASP A 78 5.37 -5.20 -9.47
C ASP A 78 4.29 -5.39 -8.37
N ASN A 79 4.57 -4.97 -7.14
CA ASN A 79 3.59 -5.02 -6.05
C ASN A 79 2.45 -4.02 -6.28
N THR A 80 2.78 -2.81 -6.69
CA THR A 80 1.80 -1.77 -7.04
C THR A 80 0.95 -2.23 -8.23
N ARG A 81 1.57 -2.83 -9.24
CA ARG A 81 0.86 -3.41 -10.40
C ARG A 81 -0.13 -4.48 -9.97
N ALA A 82 0.29 -5.42 -9.12
CA ALA A 82 -0.58 -6.44 -8.57
C ALA A 82 -1.76 -5.85 -7.78
N GLN A 83 -1.53 -4.79 -6.99
CA GLN A 83 -2.59 -4.08 -6.27
C GLN A 83 -3.59 -3.39 -7.22
N ILE A 84 -3.09 -2.76 -8.30
CA ILE A 84 -3.95 -2.16 -9.34
C ILE A 84 -4.83 -3.23 -9.99
N HIS A 85 -4.27 -4.38 -10.35
CA HIS A 85 -5.02 -5.49 -10.94
C HIS A 85 -6.13 -5.99 -10.00
N ASP A 86 -5.81 -6.20 -8.73
CA ASP A 86 -6.78 -6.63 -7.71
C ASP A 86 -7.88 -5.60 -7.50
N GLN A 87 -7.52 -4.32 -7.39
CA GLN A 87 -8.47 -3.23 -7.19
C GLN A 87 -9.41 -3.09 -8.39
N VAL A 88 -8.88 -3.06 -9.60
CA VAL A 88 -9.66 -2.92 -10.83
C VAL A 88 -10.62 -4.09 -11.01
N LEU A 89 -10.17 -5.32 -10.76
CA LEU A 89 -11.04 -6.50 -10.85
C LEU A 89 -12.21 -6.41 -9.85
N LYS A 90 -11.95 -6.03 -8.61
CA LYS A 90 -12.99 -5.85 -7.59
C LYS A 90 -13.99 -4.74 -7.95
N GLU A 91 -13.50 -3.65 -8.53
CA GLU A 91 -14.38 -2.56 -8.97
C GLU A 91 -15.28 -2.96 -10.13
N ILE A 92 -14.73 -3.60 -11.17
CA ILE A 92 -15.54 -4.07 -12.31
C ILE A 92 -16.58 -5.08 -11.83
N ILE A 93 -16.20 -6.03 -10.97
CA ILE A 93 -17.14 -6.99 -10.39
C ILE A 93 -18.26 -6.24 -9.64
N TYR A 94 -17.92 -5.27 -8.80
CA TYR A 94 -18.92 -4.51 -8.05
C TYR A 94 -19.83 -3.69 -8.99
N GLU A 95 -19.27 -3.04 -9.99
CA GLU A 95 -20.05 -2.33 -11.02
C GLU A 95 -21.04 -3.26 -11.72
N LYS A 96 -20.62 -4.47 -12.13
CA LYS A 96 -21.52 -5.48 -12.72
C LYS A 96 -22.61 -5.92 -11.75
N LEU A 97 -22.27 -6.11 -10.47
CA LEU A 97 -23.24 -6.52 -9.45
C LEU A 97 -24.33 -5.48 -9.16
N ILE A 98 -24.05 -4.20 -9.33
CA ILE A 98 -25.03 -3.12 -9.10
C ILE A 98 -25.70 -2.63 -10.39
N GLN A 99 -25.22 -3.04 -11.56
CA GLN A 99 -25.66 -2.50 -12.85
C GLN A 99 -27.17 -2.65 -13.05
N ASP A 100 -27.70 -3.86 -12.92
CA ASP A 100 -29.14 -4.13 -13.06
C ASP A 100 -29.96 -3.30 -12.06
N GLN A 101 -29.48 -3.15 -10.83
CA GLN A 101 -30.16 -2.39 -9.81
C GLN A 101 -30.12 -0.88 -10.09
N LEU A 102 -29.03 -0.36 -10.66
CA LEU A 102 -28.95 1.03 -11.12
C LEU A 102 -29.97 1.30 -12.23
N GLU A 103 -30.10 0.37 -13.18
CA GLU A 103 -31.06 0.47 -14.27
C GLU A 103 -32.51 0.40 -13.76
N ASP A 104 -32.84 -0.59 -12.93
CA ASP A 104 -34.18 -0.77 -12.34
C ASP A 104 -34.62 0.44 -11.49
N LEU A 105 -33.67 1.06 -10.78
CA LEU A 105 -33.92 2.24 -9.93
C LEU A 105 -33.86 3.56 -10.74
N GLY A 106 -33.49 3.52 -12.03
CA GLY A 106 -33.30 4.70 -12.84
C GLY A 106 -32.17 5.63 -12.37
N ILE A 107 -31.13 5.07 -11.71
CA ILE A 107 -30.00 5.84 -11.22
C ILE A 107 -28.99 6.03 -12.36
N THR A 108 -28.94 7.25 -12.86
CA THR A 108 -28.03 7.65 -13.95
C THR A 108 -27.34 8.97 -13.59
N ILE A 109 -26.33 9.34 -14.36
CA ILE A 109 -25.75 10.69 -14.32
C ILE A 109 -26.34 11.48 -15.47
N THR A 110 -27.07 12.56 -15.13
CA THR A 110 -27.59 13.46 -16.15
C THR A 110 -26.49 14.36 -16.71
N LYS A 111 -26.72 14.96 -17.88
CA LYS A 111 -25.78 15.91 -18.47
C LYS A 111 -25.56 17.14 -17.57
N GLU A 112 -26.59 17.55 -16.87
CA GLU A 112 -26.53 18.67 -15.92
C GLU A 112 -25.69 18.31 -14.71
N GLU A 113 -25.83 17.10 -14.17
CA GLU A 113 -25.04 16.59 -13.06
C GLU A 113 -23.57 16.45 -13.49
N GLU A 114 -23.28 15.88 -14.68
CA GLU A 114 -21.93 15.77 -15.22
C GLU A 114 -21.29 17.14 -15.35
N LYS A 115 -22.03 18.13 -15.88
CA LYS A 115 -21.54 19.50 -16.02
C LYS A 115 -21.25 20.12 -14.64
N GLU A 116 -22.11 19.90 -13.64
CA GLU A 116 -21.89 20.43 -12.30
C GLU A 116 -20.65 19.81 -11.63
N MET A 117 -20.45 18.50 -11.79
CA MET A 117 -19.26 17.80 -11.25
C MET A 117 -17.95 18.24 -11.90
N ILE A 118 -17.96 18.62 -13.17
CA ILE A 118 -16.74 18.98 -13.92
C ILE A 118 -16.51 20.50 -13.90
N THR A 119 -17.49 21.28 -14.30
CA THR A 119 -17.33 22.73 -14.52
C THR A 119 -18.28 23.59 -13.66
N GLY A 120 -19.00 23.01 -12.71
CA GLY A 120 -19.93 23.70 -11.85
C GLY A 120 -19.27 24.53 -10.76
N ALA A 121 -20.11 25.06 -9.87
CA ALA A 121 -19.64 25.89 -8.75
C ALA A 121 -18.84 25.10 -7.71
N ASN A 122 -19.14 23.80 -7.56
CA ASN A 122 -18.44 22.88 -6.65
C ASN A 122 -18.00 21.64 -7.42
N PRO A 123 -16.92 21.73 -8.21
CA PRO A 123 -16.42 20.60 -8.98
C PRO A 123 -15.99 19.44 -8.07
N ASP A 124 -15.95 18.22 -8.62
CA ASP A 124 -15.43 17.07 -7.90
C ASP A 124 -14.01 17.33 -7.40
N PRO A 125 -13.63 16.93 -6.18
CA PRO A 125 -12.28 17.13 -5.65
C PRO A 125 -11.18 16.60 -6.56
N LEU A 126 -11.42 15.55 -7.36
CA LEU A 126 -10.46 15.03 -8.33
C LEU A 126 -10.22 16.01 -9.49
N VAL A 127 -11.22 16.80 -9.89
CA VAL A 127 -11.06 17.86 -10.88
C VAL A 127 -10.16 18.97 -10.34
N THR A 128 -10.41 19.41 -9.12
CA THR A 128 -9.63 20.51 -8.51
C THR A 128 -8.21 20.09 -8.13
N SER A 129 -7.97 18.79 -7.91
CA SER A 129 -6.64 18.24 -7.62
C SER A 129 -5.85 17.84 -8.87
N PHE A 130 -6.49 17.84 -10.05
CA PHE A 130 -5.87 17.36 -11.29
C PHE A 130 -4.65 18.22 -11.66
N PRO A 131 -3.45 17.65 -11.86
CA PRO A 131 -2.22 18.42 -12.00
C PRO A 131 -2.23 19.44 -13.13
N TYR A 132 -2.87 19.11 -14.26
CA TYR A 132 -2.94 20.01 -15.41
C TYR A 132 -3.88 21.22 -15.23
N PHE A 133 -4.72 21.21 -14.17
CA PHE A 133 -5.64 22.32 -13.87
C PHE A 133 -5.12 23.20 -12.74
N LYS A 134 -3.88 23.03 -12.35
CA LYS A 134 -3.24 23.89 -11.36
C LYS A 134 -2.53 25.05 -12.02
N ASN A 135 -2.71 26.22 -11.46
CA ASN A 135 -1.93 27.39 -11.86
C ASN A 135 -0.45 27.11 -11.58
N PRO A 136 0.42 27.19 -12.59
CA PRO A 136 1.84 26.89 -12.44
C PRO A 136 2.56 27.78 -11.41
N GLU A 137 2.04 28.97 -11.12
CA GLU A 137 2.68 29.93 -10.21
C GLU A 137 2.23 29.74 -8.75
N THR A 138 0.94 29.47 -8.55
CA THR A 138 0.35 29.39 -7.20
C THR A 138 0.18 27.95 -6.70
N GLY A 139 0.16 26.97 -7.62
CA GLY A 139 -0.20 25.58 -7.32
C GLY A 139 -1.68 25.37 -7.03
N GLU A 140 -2.49 26.43 -7.10
CA GLU A 140 -3.93 26.37 -6.85
C GLU A 140 -4.70 26.00 -8.13
N TYR A 141 -5.92 25.48 -7.93
CA TYR A 141 -6.83 25.15 -9.05
C TYR A 141 -7.17 26.37 -9.88
N ASP A 142 -7.00 26.26 -11.21
CA ASP A 142 -7.33 27.30 -12.20
C ASP A 142 -8.46 26.83 -13.13
N PRO A 143 -9.69 27.34 -12.98
CA PRO A 143 -10.80 27.00 -13.84
C PRO A 143 -10.57 27.33 -15.32
N GLN A 144 -9.68 28.28 -15.66
CA GLN A 144 -9.40 28.63 -17.04
C GLN A 144 -8.64 27.50 -17.76
N MET A 145 -7.74 26.82 -17.06
CA MET A 145 -7.04 25.65 -17.59
C MET A 145 -8.04 24.55 -17.92
N LEU A 146 -8.95 24.21 -17.00
CA LEU A 146 -10.03 23.26 -17.28
C LEU A 146 -10.86 23.65 -18.51
N MET A 147 -11.23 24.92 -18.65
CA MET A 147 -12.03 25.40 -19.80
C MET A 147 -11.28 25.31 -21.13
N MET A 148 -9.94 25.29 -21.13
CA MET A 148 -9.15 25.04 -22.35
C MET A 148 -9.27 23.56 -22.78
N PHE A 149 -9.26 22.63 -21.83
CA PHE A 149 -9.44 21.21 -22.10
C PHE A 149 -10.87 20.88 -22.58
N GLU A 150 -11.89 21.38 -21.91
CA GLU A 150 -13.30 21.14 -22.27
C GLU A 150 -13.70 21.89 -23.55
N GLY A 151 -13.04 22.99 -23.88
CA GLY A 151 -13.29 23.77 -25.08
C GLY A 151 -12.51 23.31 -26.32
N ASN A 152 -11.78 22.18 -26.26
CA ASN A 152 -10.90 21.68 -27.33
C ASN A 152 -9.94 22.76 -27.88
N LYS A 153 -9.36 23.56 -26.98
CA LYS A 153 -8.45 24.67 -27.34
C LYS A 153 -6.98 24.27 -27.18
N LEU A 154 -6.68 23.00 -26.93
CA LEU A 154 -5.33 22.48 -26.83
C LEU A 154 -4.70 22.34 -28.24
N ASP A 155 -3.42 22.60 -28.32
CA ASP A 155 -2.66 22.33 -29.55
C ASP A 155 -2.40 20.83 -29.69
N MET A 156 -3.25 20.14 -30.45
CA MET A 156 -3.17 18.71 -30.66
C MET A 156 -2.00 18.24 -31.53
N THR A 157 -1.16 19.17 -32.03
CA THR A 157 0.12 18.80 -32.66
C THR A 157 1.22 18.52 -31.62
N ASN A 158 1.01 18.95 -30.39
CA ASN A 158 1.92 18.72 -29.26
C ASN A 158 1.61 17.37 -28.58
N PRO A 159 2.56 16.40 -28.56
CA PRO A 159 2.36 15.10 -27.92
C PRO A 159 2.01 15.20 -26.41
N GLN A 160 2.54 16.20 -25.71
CA GLN A 160 2.22 16.43 -24.30
C GLN A 160 0.76 16.86 -24.09
N ALA A 161 0.22 17.66 -25.01
CA ALA A 161 -1.19 18.05 -24.97
C ALA A 161 -2.11 16.88 -25.27
N GLN A 162 -1.73 15.98 -26.19
CA GLN A 162 -2.45 14.73 -26.46
C GLN A 162 -2.48 13.83 -25.22
N GLN A 163 -1.35 13.59 -24.59
CA GLN A 163 -1.25 12.81 -23.37
C GLN A 163 -2.06 13.44 -22.21
N ALA A 164 -1.98 14.75 -22.05
CA ALA A 164 -2.76 15.44 -21.03
C ALA A 164 -4.27 15.30 -21.23
N LEU A 165 -4.72 15.34 -22.49
CA LEU A 165 -6.14 15.13 -22.83
C LEU A 165 -6.56 13.68 -22.56
N GLU A 166 -5.74 12.70 -22.87
CA GLU A 166 -5.98 11.29 -22.55
C GLU A 166 -6.11 11.08 -21.05
N HIS A 167 -5.17 11.57 -20.26
CA HIS A 167 -5.26 11.54 -18.79
C HIS A 167 -6.54 12.18 -18.27
N TRP A 168 -6.97 13.29 -18.91
CA TRP A 168 -8.22 13.94 -18.54
C TRP A 168 -9.46 13.13 -18.89
N GLN A 169 -9.50 12.46 -20.05
CA GLN A 169 -10.61 11.56 -20.40
C GLN A 169 -10.69 10.38 -19.41
N ASN A 170 -9.55 9.79 -19.08
CA ASN A 170 -9.47 8.72 -18.09
C ASN A 170 -10.00 9.19 -16.71
N MET A 171 -9.60 10.38 -16.28
CA MET A 171 -10.10 10.96 -15.04
C MET A 171 -11.62 11.21 -15.07
N LYS A 172 -12.16 11.73 -16.17
CA LYS A 172 -13.62 11.93 -16.31
C LYS A 172 -14.39 10.61 -16.25
N ASN A 173 -13.89 9.58 -16.90
CA ASN A 173 -14.51 8.25 -16.86
C ASN A 173 -14.51 7.70 -15.44
N TYR A 174 -13.39 7.82 -14.75
CA TYR A 174 -13.27 7.42 -13.34
C TYR A 174 -14.24 8.19 -12.43
N ILE A 175 -14.32 9.52 -12.55
CA ILE A 175 -15.26 10.35 -11.79
C ILE A 175 -16.72 9.91 -12.02
N LYS A 176 -17.11 9.65 -13.27
CA LYS A 176 -18.48 9.21 -13.61
C LYS A 176 -18.81 7.87 -12.96
N ARG A 177 -17.95 6.88 -13.11
CA ARG A 177 -18.17 5.54 -12.51
C ARG A 177 -18.26 5.64 -10.99
N ASN A 178 -17.31 6.35 -10.39
CA ASN A 178 -17.28 6.54 -8.95
C ASN A 178 -18.56 7.25 -8.44
N ARG A 179 -19.06 8.21 -9.21
CA ARG A 179 -20.32 8.90 -8.88
C ARG A 179 -21.53 7.98 -8.90
N LEU A 180 -21.64 7.05 -9.88
CA LEU A 180 -22.71 6.05 -9.91
C LEU A 180 -22.66 5.14 -8.67
N VAL A 181 -21.47 4.63 -8.35
CA VAL A 181 -21.25 3.83 -7.13
C VAL A 181 -21.61 4.62 -5.88
N GLN A 182 -21.20 5.89 -5.77
CA GLN A 182 -21.55 6.75 -4.64
C GLN A 182 -23.06 6.98 -4.52
N LYS A 183 -23.77 7.20 -5.63
CA LYS A 183 -25.22 7.37 -5.63
C LYS A 183 -25.93 6.12 -5.09
N TYR A 184 -25.51 4.94 -5.58
CA TYR A 184 -26.03 3.66 -5.10
C TYR A 184 -25.75 3.46 -3.60
N ASN A 185 -24.50 3.64 -3.20
CA ASN A 185 -24.08 3.50 -1.80
C ASN A 185 -24.79 4.51 -0.88
N SER A 186 -25.03 5.73 -1.36
CA SER A 186 -25.75 6.76 -0.61
C SER A 186 -27.22 6.42 -0.43
N LEU A 187 -27.85 5.85 -1.46
CA LEU A 187 -29.22 5.35 -1.35
C LEU A 187 -29.31 4.23 -0.32
N PHE A 188 -28.40 3.27 -0.38
CA PHE A 188 -28.33 2.18 0.57
C PHE A 188 -28.07 2.67 2.00
N ALA A 189 -27.08 3.57 2.18
CA ALA A 189 -26.78 4.18 3.47
C ALA A 189 -27.97 5.00 4.02
N GLY A 190 -28.75 5.63 3.14
CA GLY A 190 -29.98 6.35 3.48
C GLY A 190 -31.06 5.43 4.03
N ALA A 191 -31.16 4.20 3.53
CA ALA A 191 -32.09 3.19 4.00
C ALA A 191 -31.73 2.58 5.37
N ILE A 192 -30.45 2.68 5.76
CA ILE A 192 -29.97 2.19 7.06
C ILE A 192 -30.35 3.18 8.15
N PHE A 193 -31.22 2.75 9.06
CA PHE A 193 -31.55 3.49 10.26
C PHE A 193 -31.63 2.56 11.46
N THR A 194 -31.29 3.07 12.63
CA THR A 194 -31.49 2.34 13.88
C THR A 194 -32.90 2.64 14.39
N PRO A 195 -33.81 1.65 14.41
CA PRO A 195 -35.13 1.85 14.92
C PRO A 195 -35.12 2.40 16.36
N LYS A 196 -36.06 3.27 16.68
CA LYS A 196 -36.13 3.91 18.00
C LYS A 196 -36.15 2.90 19.15
N PHE A 197 -36.84 1.76 18.99
CA PHE A 197 -36.90 0.74 20.05
C PHE A 197 -35.50 0.12 20.33
N ILE A 198 -34.59 0.05 19.33
CA ILE A 198 -33.22 -0.38 19.52
C ILE A 198 -32.41 0.66 20.30
N LEU A 199 -32.57 1.96 19.95
CA LEU A 199 -31.93 3.06 20.69
C LEU A 199 -32.42 3.10 22.15
N ASP A 200 -33.72 2.96 22.35
CA ASP A 200 -34.34 2.89 23.69
C ASP A 200 -33.79 1.67 24.46
N ARG A 201 -33.62 0.54 23.79
CA ARG A 201 -33.02 -0.66 24.40
C ARG A 201 -31.57 -0.43 24.80
N ILE A 202 -30.73 0.14 23.91
CA ILE A 202 -29.34 0.47 24.21
C ILE A 202 -29.23 1.41 25.41
N ALA A 203 -30.04 2.49 25.43
CA ALA A 203 -30.08 3.41 26.54
C ALA A 203 -30.55 2.74 27.85
N LYS A 204 -31.54 1.84 27.77
CA LYS A 204 -31.97 1.04 28.89
C LYS A 204 -30.88 0.14 29.41
N ASP A 205 -30.19 -0.57 28.54
CA ASP A 205 -29.12 -1.52 28.89
C ASP A 205 -27.89 -0.81 29.52
N GLN A 206 -27.57 0.40 29.07
CA GLN A 206 -26.54 1.25 29.69
C GLN A 206 -26.88 1.68 31.13
N ASN A 207 -28.15 1.87 31.41
CA ASN A 207 -28.67 2.29 32.72
C ASN A 207 -29.18 1.14 33.58
N TYR A 208 -29.10 -0.11 33.09
CA TYR A 208 -29.54 -1.28 33.83
C TYR A 208 -28.36 -1.86 34.59
N MET A 209 -28.29 -1.59 35.91
CA MET A 209 -27.17 -1.99 36.78
C MET A 209 -27.44 -3.33 37.44
N GLY A 210 -26.41 -4.15 37.55
CA GLY A 210 -26.48 -5.45 38.20
C GLY A 210 -25.30 -5.70 39.11
N SER A 211 -25.50 -6.58 40.10
CA SER A 211 -24.48 -7.10 40.98
C SER A 211 -24.70 -8.58 41.18
N ILE A 212 -23.62 -9.37 41.12
CA ILE A 212 -23.62 -10.81 41.28
C ILE A 212 -22.53 -11.28 42.24
N LYS A 213 -22.79 -12.41 42.88
CA LYS A 213 -21.72 -13.26 43.39
C LYS A 213 -21.54 -14.46 42.45
N TYR A 214 -20.32 -14.92 42.25
CA TYR A 214 -20.05 -15.99 41.33
C TYR A 214 -18.91 -16.89 41.79
N VAL A 215 -18.90 -18.12 41.23
CA VAL A 215 -17.75 -19.03 41.27
C VAL A 215 -17.35 -19.32 39.85
N LYS A 216 -16.05 -19.14 39.55
CA LYS A 216 -15.41 -19.50 38.29
C LYS A 216 -14.65 -20.80 38.49
N ILE A 217 -14.95 -21.84 37.70
CA ILE A 217 -14.21 -23.08 37.65
C ILE A 217 -13.35 -23.07 36.39
N PRO A 218 -12.02 -22.82 36.51
CA PRO A 218 -11.15 -22.76 35.35
C PRO A 218 -11.10 -24.09 34.60
N PHE A 219 -10.94 -24.03 33.27
CA PHE A 219 -10.79 -25.26 32.45
C PHE A 219 -9.53 -26.07 32.81
N THR A 220 -8.54 -25.46 33.45
CA THR A 220 -7.33 -26.09 33.96
C THR A 220 -7.61 -27.10 35.11
N THR A 221 -8.82 -27.07 35.73
CA THR A 221 -9.23 -28.04 36.72
C THR A 221 -9.57 -29.41 36.11
N VAL A 222 -9.74 -29.49 34.79
CA VAL A 222 -9.91 -30.74 34.04
C VAL A 222 -8.62 -31.04 33.30
N ASN A 223 -8.01 -32.21 33.55
CA ASN A 223 -6.79 -32.59 32.86
C ASN A 223 -7.07 -32.85 31.36
N ASP A 224 -6.16 -32.41 30.49
CA ASP A 224 -6.26 -32.65 29.04
C ASP A 224 -6.32 -34.14 28.69
N ALA A 225 -5.64 -34.99 29.45
CA ALA A 225 -5.63 -36.43 29.27
C ALA A 225 -7.01 -37.11 29.49
N ASP A 226 -7.89 -36.46 30.26
CA ASP A 226 -9.24 -36.94 30.52
C ASP A 226 -10.24 -36.60 29.41
N VAL A 227 -9.83 -35.74 28.46
CA VAL A 227 -10.67 -35.25 27.36
C VAL A 227 -10.32 -35.98 26.07
N LYS A 228 -11.10 -36.97 25.72
CA LYS A 228 -10.93 -37.69 24.45
C LYS A 228 -11.59 -36.90 23.32
N ILE A 229 -10.82 -36.65 22.26
CA ILE A 229 -11.27 -35.91 21.05
C ILE A 229 -11.08 -36.87 19.87
N THR A 230 -12.10 -36.97 19.05
CA THR A 230 -12.10 -37.74 17.80
C THR A 230 -12.29 -36.83 16.59
N ASP A 231 -11.95 -37.30 15.40
CA ASP A 231 -12.20 -36.58 14.15
C ASP A 231 -13.69 -36.27 13.95
N ALA A 232 -14.56 -37.14 14.43
CA ALA A 232 -16.01 -36.90 14.41
C ALA A 232 -16.41 -35.69 15.27
N ASP A 233 -15.78 -35.51 16.43
CA ASP A 233 -16.02 -34.37 17.31
C ASP A 233 -15.58 -33.04 16.62
N LEU A 234 -14.42 -33.06 15.93
CA LEU A 234 -13.90 -31.89 15.21
C LEU A 234 -14.82 -31.53 14.08
N LYS A 235 -15.26 -32.50 13.28
CA LYS A 235 -16.20 -32.26 12.16
C LYS A 235 -17.55 -31.73 12.66
N ALA A 236 -18.11 -32.36 13.72
CA ALA A 236 -19.37 -31.89 14.31
C ALA A 236 -19.27 -30.45 14.85
N TYR A 237 -18.11 -30.09 15.42
CA TYR A 237 -17.86 -28.71 15.85
C TYR A 237 -17.84 -27.74 14.68
N MET A 238 -17.14 -28.07 13.58
CA MET A 238 -17.09 -27.25 12.38
C MET A 238 -18.47 -27.11 11.73
N GLU A 239 -19.25 -28.17 11.66
CA GLU A 239 -20.63 -28.14 11.15
C GLU A 239 -21.54 -27.23 12.01
N LYS A 240 -21.44 -27.36 13.35
CA LYS A 240 -22.16 -26.51 14.31
C LYS A 240 -21.81 -25.02 14.16
N HIS A 241 -20.58 -24.74 13.76
CA HIS A 241 -20.04 -23.41 13.55
C HIS A 241 -19.77 -23.12 12.07
N ALA A 242 -20.59 -23.68 11.16
CA ALA A 242 -20.38 -23.64 9.70
C ALA A 242 -20.13 -22.22 9.16
N ALA A 243 -20.77 -21.21 9.74
CA ALA A 243 -20.52 -19.80 9.34
C ALA A 243 -19.06 -19.32 9.51
N GLN A 244 -18.29 -19.98 10.40
CA GLN A 244 -16.87 -19.66 10.62
C GLN A 244 -15.93 -20.53 9.78
N TYR A 245 -16.39 -21.71 9.36
CA TYR A 245 -15.58 -22.70 8.67
C TYR A 245 -16.02 -22.93 7.22
N ARG A 246 -16.92 -22.10 6.69
CA ARG A 246 -17.33 -22.16 5.30
C ARG A 246 -16.33 -21.36 4.44
N MET A 247 -15.79 -22.04 3.44
CA MET A 247 -15.02 -21.44 2.37
C MET A 247 -15.98 -20.98 1.29
N GLU A 248 -15.93 -19.70 0.94
CA GLU A 248 -16.80 -19.12 -0.09
C GLU A 248 -16.22 -19.27 -1.49
N ASP A 249 -14.87 -19.23 -1.57
CA ASP A 249 -14.14 -19.42 -2.81
C ASP A 249 -13.28 -20.69 -2.73
N PRO A 250 -13.08 -21.41 -3.83
CA PRO A 250 -12.11 -22.48 -3.87
C PRO A 250 -10.70 -21.91 -3.67
N THR A 251 -9.89 -22.61 -2.87
CA THR A 251 -8.51 -22.22 -2.60
C THR A 251 -7.55 -23.36 -2.83
N ARG A 252 -6.29 -23.02 -3.02
CA ARG A 252 -5.17 -23.94 -3.17
C ARG A 252 -4.08 -23.57 -2.17
N SER A 253 -3.35 -24.58 -1.69
CA SER A 253 -2.20 -24.36 -0.81
C SER A 253 -0.97 -25.07 -1.37
N ILE A 254 0.19 -24.44 -1.23
CA ILE A 254 1.47 -25.01 -1.65
C ILE A 254 2.45 -25.11 -0.49
N GLU A 255 3.32 -26.11 -0.56
CA GLU A 255 4.62 -26.11 0.11
C GLU A 255 5.68 -25.84 -0.96
N TYR A 256 6.68 -25.04 -0.64
CA TYR A 256 7.70 -24.66 -1.62
C TYR A 256 9.08 -24.53 -1.02
N VAL A 257 10.09 -24.62 -1.87
CA VAL A 257 11.48 -24.29 -1.56
C VAL A 257 11.94 -23.15 -2.48
N ALA A 258 12.71 -22.22 -1.91
CA ALA A 258 13.28 -21.10 -2.64
C ALA A 258 14.80 -21.28 -2.77
N PHE A 259 15.33 -20.95 -3.95
CA PHE A 259 16.75 -20.92 -4.29
C PHE A 259 17.09 -19.44 -4.56
N ASP A 260 17.53 -18.76 -3.51
CA ASP A 260 17.79 -17.33 -3.57
C ASP A 260 19.03 -17.04 -4.44
N ILE A 261 18.93 -15.99 -5.28
CA ILE A 261 20.01 -15.49 -6.11
C ILE A 261 20.80 -14.48 -5.29
N THR A 262 21.69 -14.98 -4.44
CA THR A 262 22.56 -14.13 -3.59
C THR A 262 23.91 -13.94 -4.21
N PRO A 263 24.47 -12.69 -4.22
CA PRO A 263 25.79 -12.42 -4.78
C PRO A 263 26.86 -13.34 -4.21
N SER A 264 27.66 -13.93 -5.07
CA SER A 264 28.77 -14.85 -4.73
C SER A 264 30.03 -14.09 -4.30
N ALA A 265 31.00 -14.83 -3.79
CA ALA A 265 32.36 -14.28 -3.55
C ALA A 265 33.01 -13.76 -4.83
N GLN A 266 32.69 -14.37 -5.97
CA GLN A 266 33.18 -13.94 -7.29
C GLN A 266 32.54 -12.62 -7.71
N ASP A 267 31.22 -12.43 -7.53
CA ASP A 267 30.54 -11.16 -7.82
C ASP A 267 31.11 -10.03 -6.95
N THR A 268 31.34 -10.34 -5.67
CA THR A 268 32.02 -9.44 -4.74
C THR A 268 33.43 -9.05 -5.24
N ALA A 269 34.22 -10.02 -5.65
CA ALA A 269 35.57 -9.76 -6.13
C ALA A 269 35.56 -8.95 -7.44
N GLN A 270 34.65 -9.18 -8.34
CA GLN A 270 34.46 -8.40 -9.57
C GLN A 270 34.12 -6.96 -9.28
N SER A 271 33.13 -6.71 -8.38
CA SER A 271 32.73 -5.38 -7.96
C SER A 271 33.86 -4.60 -7.31
N LEU A 272 34.61 -5.24 -6.42
CA LEU A 272 35.80 -4.65 -5.78
C LEU A 272 36.92 -4.35 -6.80
N THR A 273 37.14 -5.23 -7.75
CA THR A 273 38.15 -5.04 -8.80
C THR A 273 37.80 -3.83 -9.68
N ALA A 274 36.53 -3.74 -10.11
CA ALA A 274 36.05 -2.62 -10.90
C ALA A 274 36.21 -1.27 -10.15
N LEU A 275 35.85 -1.21 -8.88
CA LEU A 275 36.03 -0.01 -8.07
C LEU A 275 37.51 0.35 -7.83
N ASN A 276 38.37 -0.65 -7.58
CA ASN A 276 39.80 -0.40 -7.39
C ASN A 276 40.44 0.16 -8.65
N GLN A 277 40.03 -0.26 -9.85
CA GLN A 277 40.47 0.32 -11.11
C GLN A 277 40.11 1.80 -11.25
N LEU A 278 38.91 2.21 -10.77
CA LEU A 278 38.45 3.59 -10.84
C LEU A 278 39.13 4.49 -9.80
N LYS A 279 39.67 3.94 -8.71
CA LYS A 279 40.16 4.70 -7.56
C LYS A 279 41.22 5.73 -7.89
N GLY A 280 42.18 5.37 -8.73
CA GLY A 280 43.27 6.27 -9.15
C GLY A 280 42.77 7.46 -9.97
N ASP A 281 41.94 7.19 -10.96
CA ASP A 281 41.35 8.21 -11.83
C ASP A 281 40.39 9.09 -11.07
N PHE A 282 39.61 8.51 -10.14
CA PHE A 282 38.73 9.25 -9.28
C PHE A 282 39.45 10.21 -8.32
N ALA A 283 40.59 9.81 -7.79
CA ALA A 283 41.42 10.69 -7.00
C ALA A 283 42.00 11.86 -7.84
N ALA A 284 42.40 11.58 -9.10
CA ALA A 284 43.05 12.55 -9.96
C ALA A 284 42.10 13.52 -10.67
N THR A 285 40.82 13.14 -10.88
CA THR A 285 39.87 13.96 -11.64
C THR A 285 39.57 15.29 -10.95
N SER A 286 39.52 16.38 -11.73
CA SER A 286 38.99 17.69 -11.32
C SER A 286 37.47 17.84 -11.62
N ASP A 287 36.96 17.13 -12.67
CA ASP A 287 35.53 17.07 -13.01
C ASP A 287 34.89 15.87 -12.31
N VAL A 288 34.59 16.09 -11.03
CA VAL A 288 34.12 15.03 -10.13
C VAL A 288 32.69 14.63 -10.46
N GLU A 289 31.85 15.60 -10.84
CA GLU A 289 30.44 15.40 -11.17
C GLU A 289 30.26 14.49 -12.39
N SER A 290 30.88 14.87 -13.52
CA SER A 290 30.82 14.04 -14.73
C SER A 290 31.46 12.66 -14.52
N PHE A 291 32.47 12.57 -13.66
CA PHE A 291 33.12 11.30 -13.35
C PHE A 291 32.19 10.38 -12.56
N VAL A 292 31.54 10.88 -11.51
CA VAL A 292 30.55 10.11 -10.72
C VAL A 292 29.37 9.71 -11.59
N ASN A 293 28.78 10.63 -12.33
CA ASN A 293 27.59 10.36 -13.16
C ASN A 293 27.84 9.29 -14.25
N ARG A 294 29.11 9.10 -14.69
CA ARG A 294 29.47 8.05 -15.66
C ARG A 294 29.80 6.71 -15.02
N ASN A 295 30.26 6.70 -13.77
CA ASN A 295 30.85 5.50 -13.16
C ASN A 295 30.09 5.00 -11.93
N SER A 296 29.06 5.70 -11.46
CA SER A 296 28.26 5.36 -10.30
C SER A 296 26.86 4.93 -10.71
N ASP A 297 26.25 4.04 -9.95
CA ASP A 297 24.86 3.65 -10.09
C ASP A 297 23.93 4.73 -9.46
N GLU A 298 24.46 5.56 -8.58
CA GLU A 298 23.78 6.71 -7.97
C GLU A 298 24.36 8.01 -8.55
N PRO A 299 23.52 9.03 -8.89
CA PRO A 299 24.00 10.28 -9.43
C PRO A 299 24.78 11.10 -8.41
N PHE A 300 25.63 12.01 -8.90
CA PHE A 300 26.35 12.95 -8.06
C PHE A 300 25.37 13.90 -7.33
N THR A 301 25.55 14.04 -6.05
CA THR A 301 24.79 15.01 -5.23
C THR A 301 25.69 16.17 -4.83
N ASN A 302 25.41 17.36 -5.36
CA ASN A 302 26.17 18.58 -5.07
C ASN A 302 25.72 19.19 -3.73
N ALA A 303 26.00 18.48 -2.63
CA ALA A 303 25.61 18.89 -1.27
C ALA A 303 26.78 18.87 -0.31
N PHE A 304 26.74 19.80 0.67
CA PHE A 304 27.59 19.73 1.85
C PHE A 304 26.94 18.91 2.94
N VAL A 305 27.72 18.08 3.60
CA VAL A 305 27.29 17.27 4.73
C VAL A 305 28.15 17.61 5.97
N THR A 306 27.51 17.58 7.12
CA THR A 306 28.16 17.70 8.42
C THR A 306 28.25 16.33 9.09
N LYS A 307 28.98 16.22 10.18
CA LYS A 307 29.05 14.95 10.92
C LYS A 307 27.67 14.49 11.41
N SER A 308 26.79 15.41 11.75
CA SER A 308 25.44 15.11 12.23
C SER A 308 24.46 14.69 11.10
N SER A 309 24.73 15.11 9.86
CA SER A 309 23.87 14.81 8.69
C SER A 309 24.36 13.66 7.84
N PHE A 310 25.62 13.26 7.93
CA PHE A 310 26.21 12.17 7.17
C PHE A 310 26.04 10.83 7.92
N MET A 311 24.96 10.14 7.66
CA MET A 311 24.57 8.88 8.31
C MET A 311 25.32 7.69 7.67
N SER A 312 26.59 7.52 8.01
CA SER A 312 27.43 6.41 7.55
C SER A 312 28.24 5.83 8.71
N ALA A 313 28.41 4.51 8.74
CA ALA A 313 29.32 3.85 9.68
C ALA A 313 30.77 4.29 9.50
N TYR A 314 31.12 4.82 8.34
CA TYR A 314 32.46 5.29 7.97
C TYR A 314 32.60 6.81 8.05
N ALA A 315 31.61 7.52 8.62
CA ALA A 315 31.57 8.99 8.64
C ALA A 315 32.85 9.60 9.23
N ASP A 316 33.32 9.12 10.37
CA ASP A 316 34.53 9.65 11.02
C ASP A 316 35.80 9.44 10.16
N SER A 317 35.92 8.28 9.53
CA SER A 317 37.03 7.99 8.64
C SER A 317 37.04 8.90 7.41
N ILE A 318 35.87 9.11 6.79
CA ILE A 318 35.71 9.90 5.56
C ILE A 318 35.86 11.39 5.85
N LEU A 319 35.15 11.91 6.85
CA LEU A 319 35.14 13.35 7.12
C LEU A 319 36.47 13.89 7.69
N ASN A 320 37.32 13.04 8.26
CA ASN A 320 38.64 13.46 8.77
C ASN A 320 39.76 13.38 7.73
N MET A 321 39.51 12.77 6.52
CA MET A 321 40.52 12.70 5.49
C MET A 321 40.86 14.07 4.88
N PRO A 322 42.09 14.25 4.36
CA PRO A 322 42.42 15.44 3.57
C PRO A 322 41.53 15.60 2.34
N VAL A 323 41.28 16.86 1.94
CA VAL A 323 40.57 17.17 0.68
C VAL A 323 41.37 16.56 -0.50
N GLY A 324 40.67 16.01 -1.50
CA GLY A 324 41.23 15.33 -2.64
C GLY A 324 41.50 13.82 -2.45
N THR A 325 41.43 13.30 -1.22
CA THR A 325 41.63 11.87 -0.96
C THR A 325 40.38 11.04 -1.16
N VAL A 326 40.56 9.75 -1.48
CA VAL A 326 39.47 8.78 -1.72
C VAL A 326 39.51 7.69 -0.67
N TYR A 327 38.40 7.54 0.06
CA TYR A 327 38.15 6.44 1.01
C TYR A 327 37.50 5.24 0.30
N GLY A 328 37.87 4.04 0.70
CA GLY A 328 37.28 2.81 0.19
C GLY A 328 38.20 1.99 -0.71
N PRO A 329 37.68 0.93 -1.33
CA PRO A 329 36.28 0.50 -1.29
C PRO A 329 35.78 0.11 0.08
N TYR A 330 34.53 0.46 0.42
CA TYR A 330 33.83 0.03 1.62
C TYR A 330 32.39 -0.41 1.27
N PHE A 331 31.82 -1.30 2.07
CA PHE A 331 30.48 -1.84 1.83
C PHE A 331 29.46 -1.19 2.76
N GLU A 332 28.40 -0.64 2.19
CA GLU A 332 27.32 0.01 2.93
C GLU A 332 26.03 0.00 2.12
N ASN A 333 24.91 -0.36 2.76
CA ASN A 333 23.57 -0.39 2.17
C ASN A 333 23.51 -1.18 0.85
N GLY A 334 24.10 -2.39 0.83
CA GLY A 334 24.06 -3.26 -0.35
C GLY A 334 24.99 -2.87 -1.50
N SER A 335 25.80 -1.82 -1.33
CA SER A 335 26.71 -1.31 -2.37
C SER A 335 28.14 -1.20 -1.89
N TYR A 336 29.08 -1.43 -2.79
CA TYR A 336 30.47 -1.02 -2.58
C TYR A 336 30.69 0.41 -3.03
N LYS A 337 31.37 1.20 -2.20
CA LYS A 337 31.50 2.65 -2.39
C LYS A 337 32.94 3.11 -2.36
N LEU A 338 33.24 4.14 -3.18
CA LEU A 338 34.43 5.00 -3.08
C LEU A 338 33.96 6.42 -2.81
N THR A 339 34.45 7.05 -1.74
CA THR A 339 34.05 8.42 -1.40
C THR A 339 35.27 9.34 -1.38
N LYS A 340 35.22 10.42 -2.18
CA LYS A 340 36.21 11.49 -2.26
C LYS A 340 35.73 12.70 -1.48
N VAL A 341 36.59 13.27 -0.64
CA VAL A 341 36.34 14.60 -0.06
C VAL A 341 36.73 15.65 -1.09
N VAL A 342 35.74 16.32 -1.65
CA VAL A 342 35.93 17.31 -2.74
C VAL A 342 36.30 18.66 -2.19
N GLU A 343 35.59 19.09 -1.15
CA GLU A 343 35.72 20.44 -0.59
C GLU A 343 35.36 20.42 0.89
N ARG A 344 35.89 21.39 1.65
CA ARG A 344 35.58 21.55 3.08
C ARG A 344 35.44 23.03 3.39
N GLN A 345 34.31 23.40 4.01
CA GLN A 345 34.01 24.77 4.38
C GLN A 345 33.40 24.82 5.80
N ALA A 346 33.53 25.98 6.44
CA ALA A 346 32.76 26.26 7.67
C ALA A 346 31.41 26.86 7.25
N LEU A 347 30.33 26.10 7.45
CA LEU A 347 28.98 26.48 7.05
C LEU A 347 28.00 26.34 8.24
N PRO A 348 26.97 27.22 8.31
CA PRO A 348 25.92 27.08 9.30
C PRO A 348 24.98 25.89 8.95
N ASP A 349 24.42 25.25 9.98
CA ASP A 349 23.37 24.24 9.79
C ASP A 349 22.07 24.84 9.26
N SER A 350 21.80 26.11 9.62
CA SER A 350 20.69 26.88 9.10
C SER A 350 21.00 28.36 9.02
N VAL A 351 20.37 29.02 8.06
CA VAL A 351 20.45 30.47 7.89
C VAL A 351 19.05 31.06 7.88
N LYS A 352 18.83 32.08 8.71
CA LYS A 352 17.64 32.92 8.68
C LYS A 352 17.98 34.21 7.92
N LEU A 353 17.20 34.51 6.92
CA LEU A 353 17.37 35.68 6.08
C LEU A 353 16.02 36.32 5.74
N ARG A 354 16.07 37.51 5.17
CA ARG A 354 14.90 38.13 4.52
C ARG A 354 15.28 38.66 3.16
N HIS A 355 14.33 38.66 2.21
CA HIS A 355 14.61 39.09 0.86
C HIS A 355 13.47 39.86 0.20
N VAL A 356 13.80 40.55 -0.87
CA VAL A 356 12.87 41.18 -1.83
C VAL A 356 13.24 40.68 -3.22
N LEU A 357 12.33 40.01 -3.91
CA LEU A 357 12.53 39.53 -5.28
C LEU A 357 11.98 40.53 -6.29
N VAL A 358 12.76 40.83 -7.33
CA VAL A 358 12.31 41.55 -8.51
C VAL A 358 12.60 40.71 -9.74
N LYS A 359 11.57 40.10 -10.32
CA LYS A 359 11.70 39.23 -11.50
C LYS A 359 11.86 40.03 -12.78
N THR A 360 12.67 39.58 -13.71
CA THR A 360 12.70 39.98 -15.12
C THR A 360 11.90 39.02 -15.98
N GLU A 361 11.94 37.75 -15.67
CA GLU A 361 11.22 36.64 -16.32
C GLU A 361 10.61 35.73 -15.29
N ASP A 362 9.49 35.07 -15.65
CA ASP A 362 8.87 33.99 -14.89
C ASP A 362 8.58 32.81 -15.83
N ARG A 363 9.14 31.65 -15.55
CA ARG A 363 9.04 30.46 -16.41
C ARG A 363 9.27 30.77 -17.90
N ARG A 364 10.30 31.56 -18.21
CA ARG A 364 10.66 32.02 -19.55
C ARG A 364 9.63 32.97 -20.19
N SER A 365 8.67 33.49 -19.42
CA SER A 365 7.77 34.57 -19.85
C SER A 365 8.33 35.89 -19.39
N PRO A 366 8.59 36.84 -20.30
CA PRO A 366 9.11 38.16 -19.92
C PRO A 366 8.10 38.93 -19.06
N MET A 367 8.52 39.36 -17.86
CA MET A 367 7.70 40.21 -16.98
C MET A 367 8.01 41.69 -17.13
N ARG A 368 9.30 42.04 -17.25
CA ARG A 368 9.81 43.41 -17.41
C ARG A 368 11.21 43.40 -17.99
N SER A 369 11.58 44.55 -18.61
CA SER A 369 12.95 44.70 -19.08
C SER A 369 13.95 44.69 -17.91
N VAL A 370 15.18 44.28 -18.17
CA VAL A 370 16.30 44.34 -17.21
C VAL A 370 16.48 45.73 -16.63
N SER A 371 16.34 46.78 -17.46
CA SER A 371 16.42 48.18 -17.01
C SER A 371 15.30 48.52 -16.02
N ALA A 372 14.07 48.09 -16.30
CA ALA A 372 12.93 48.32 -15.40
C ALA A 372 13.08 47.57 -14.09
N ALA A 373 13.62 46.34 -14.11
CA ALA A 373 13.92 45.55 -12.93
C ALA A 373 15.02 46.20 -12.06
N ASN A 374 16.09 46.65 -12.69
CA ASN A 374 17.15 47.41 -12.00
C ASN A 374 16.60 48.70 -11.36
N GLY A 375 15.79 49.48 -12.08
CA GLY A 375 15.15 50.65 -11.51
C GLY A 375 14.17 50.35 -10.36
N LYS A 376 13.49 49.17 -10.38
CA LYS A 376 12.67 48.70 -9.26
C LYS A 376 13.54 48.30 -8.07
N MET A 377 14.64 47.59 -8.31
CA MET A 377 15.59 47.17 -7.27
C MET A 377 16.31 48.41 -6.64
N ASP A 378 16.63 49.42 -7.40
CA ASP A 378 17.23 50.67 -6.86
C ASP A 378 16.24 51.40 -5.94
N ARG A 379 14.95 51.38 -6.24
CA ARG A 379 13.92 51.90 -5.33
C ARG A 379 13.82 51.06 -4.04
N VAL A 380 13.97 49.74 -4.12
CA VAL A 380 14.06 48.85 -2.94
C VAL A 380 15.25 49.26 -2.05
N LYS A 381 16.43 49.41 -2.64
CA LYS A 381 17.64 49.86 -1.91
C LYS A 381 17.46 51.21 -1.26
N LEU A 382 16.90 52.18 -2.00
CA LEU A 382 16.66 53.53 -1.50
C LEU A 382 15.66 53.54 -0.34
N ALA A 383 14.54 52.80 -0.47
CA ALA A 383 13.54 52.69 0.60
C ALA A 383 14.13 52.12 1.88
N LEU A 384 14.88 51.02 1.77
CA LEU A 384 15.54 50.39 2.92
C LEU A 384 16.64 51.25 3.52
N ALA A 385 17.42 51.99 2.68
CA ALA A 385 18.44 52.93 3.14
C ALA A 385 17.82 54.14 3.86
N SER A 386 16.59 54.53 3.49
CA SER A 386 15.82 55.61 4.12
C SER A 386 15.13 55.20 5.43
N GLY A 387 15.30 53.92 5.87
CA GLY A 387 14.73 53.41 7.11
C GLY A 387 13.30 52.88 6.98
N ALA A 388 12.77 52.65 5.77
CA ALA A 388 11.46 52.03 5.60
C ALA A 388 11.43 50.62 6.21
N PRO A 389 10.34 50.24 6.89
CA PRO A 389 10.18 48.87 7.44
C PRO A 389 10.27 47.82 6.33
N PHE A 390 11.02 46.75 6.57
CA PHE A 390 11.30 45.74 5.55
C PHE A 390 10.02 45.05 5.04
N ASN A 391 9.05 44.79 5.91
CA ASN A 391 7.75 44.22 5.57
C ASN A 391 6.97 45.10 4.57
N GLU A 392 7.00 46.46 4.72
CA GLU A 392 6.35 47.37 3.79
C GLU A 392 7.04 47.36 2.41
N VAL A 393 8.37 47.24 2.40
CA VAL A 393 9.14 47.12 1.17
C VAL A 393 8.87 45.81 0.45
N VAL A 394 8.76 44.68 1.20
CA VAL A 394 8.38 43.39 0.66
C VAL A 394 6.99 43.48 0.02
N GLU A 395 6.01 43.94 0.77
CA GLU A 395 4.61 44.04 0.27
C GLU A 395 4.51 44.88 -1.01
N ARG A 396 5.25 45.99 -1.06
CA ARG A 396 5.17 46.94 -2.17
C ARG A 396 5.99 46.52 -3.41
N PHE A 397 7.12 45.85 -3.20
CA PHE A 397 8.09 45.64 -4.26
C PHE A 397 8.39 44.20 -4.59
N SER A 398 8.12 43.25 -3.68
CA SER A 398 8.47 41.85 -3.92
C SER A 398 7.52 41.19 -4.94
N ASP A 399 8.12 40.46 -5.87
CA ASP A 399 7.43 39.60 -6.82
C ASP A 399 7.39 38.15 -6.31
N ASP A 400 7.75 37.90 -5.03
CA ASP A 400 7.65 36.59 -4.36
C ASP A 400 6.42 36.55 -3.44
N PRO A 401 5.30 35.95 -3.88
CA PRO A 401 4.10 35.87 -3.05
C PRO A 401 4.31 35.00 -1.79
N GLY A 402 5.20 34.01 -1.84
CA GLY A 402 5.42 33.06 -0.73
C GLY A 402 6.03 33.72 0.51
N SER A 403 6.85 34.78 0.34
CA SER A 403 7.49 35.47 1.45
C SER A 403 6.73 36.69 1.98
N LYS A 404 5.67 37.14 1.31
CA LYS A 404 4.91 38.33 1.76
C LYS A 404 4.31 38.17 3.14
N ALA A 405 3.69 37.02 3.40
CA ALA A 405 3.08 36.72 4.72
C ALA A 405 4.10 36.69 5.87
N THR A 406 5.36 36.43 5.57
CA THR A 406 6.48 36.37 6.54
C THR A 406 7.39 37.60 6.49
N ALA A 407 6.93 38.72 5.92
CA ALA A 407 7.72 39.92 5.78
C ALA A 407 9.05 39.72 5.02
N GLY A 408 9.08 38.78 4.09
CA GLY A 408 10.25 38.40 3.31
C GLY A 408 11.18 37.39 3.99
N GLU A 409 10.84 36.92 5.19
CA GLU A 409 11.72 36.01 5.96
C GLU A 409 11.61 34.56 5.49
N TYR A 410 12.78 33.92 5.39
CA TYR A 410 12.97 32.50 5.19
C TYR A 410 14.03 31.95 6.14
N THR A 411 13.86 30.67 6.50
CA THR A 411 14.91 29.88 7.16
C THR A 411 15.23 28.71 6.28
N PHE A 412 16.49 28.61 5.85
CA PHE A 412 16.98 27.47 5.07
C PHE A 412 17.94 26.64 5.87
N THR A 413 17.82 25.31 5.78
CA THR A 413 18.81 24.37 6.32
C THR A 413 19.91 24.07 5.30
N LEU A 414 21.05 23.61 5.76
CA LEU A 414 22.17 23.23 4.88
C LEU A 414 21.77 22.13 3.86
N GLN A 415 20.85 21.25 4.23
CA GLN A 415 20.33 20.21 3.34
C GLN A 415 19.49 20.78 2.17
N GLN A 416 18.88 21.96 2.37
CA GLN A 416 18.11 22.64 1.33
C GLN A 416 18.99 23.46 0.38
N ARG A 417 20.27 23.69 0.70
CA ARG A 417 21.20 24.47 -0.11
C ARG A 417 21.23 24.04 -1.60
N PRO A 418 21.23 22.75 -1.96
CA PRO A 418 21.24 22.30 -3.36
C PRO A 418 19.95 22.60 -4.13
N GLN A 419 18.84 22.87 -3.44
CA GLN A 419 17.53 23.16 -4.03
C GLN A 419 17.35 24.68 -4.31
N ILE A 420 18.27 25.50 -3.83
CA ILE A 420 18.27 26.96 -3.99
C ILE A 420 19.25 27.33 -5.12
N SER A 421 18.96 28.38 -5.88
CA SER A 421 19.93 28.82 -6.89
C SER A 421 21.30 29.09 -6.28
N LYS A 422 22.34 28.66 -6.99
CA LYS A 422 23.73 28.70 -6.49
C LYS A 422 24.13 30.05 -5.93
N GLU A 423 23.85 31.13 -6.66
CA GLU A 423 24.24 32.49 -6.30
C GLU A 423 23.55 32.97 -5.03
N PHE A 424 22.28 32.59 -4.84
CA PHE A 424 21.53 32.89 -3.62
C PHE A 424 22.05 32.08 -2.44
N ALA A 425 22.23 30.78 -2.65
CA ALA A 425 22.70 29.84 -1.63
C ALA A 425 24.13 30.18 -1.13
N ASP A 426 25.04 30.50 -2.06
CA ASP A 426 26.41 30.89 -1.72
C ASP A 426 26.41 32.15 -0.83
N PHE A 427 25.67 33.19 -1.19
CA PHE A 427 25.57 34.37 -0.34
C PHE A 427 24.91 34.09 1.01
N ALA A 428 23.84 33.31 1.01
CA ALA A 428 23.09 33.01 2.25
C ALA A 428 23.95 32.23 3.28
N PHE A 429 24.66 31.21 2.84
CA PHE A 429 25.41 30.31 3.71
C PHE A 429 26.87 30.74 4.00
N GLU A 430 27.47 31.52 3.08
CA GLU A 430 28.88 31.94 3.17
C GLU A 430 29.05 33.38 3.65
N GLY A 431 27.99 34.20 3.56
CA GLY A 431 27.96 35.58 4.11
C GLY A 431 27.89 35.57 5.63
N LYS A 432 27.75 36.76 6.23
CA LYS A 432 27.69 36.96 7.69
C LYS A 432 26.38 37.58 8.11
N PRO A 433 25.91 37.31 9.35
CA PRO A 433 24.75 38.00 9.91
C PRO A 433 24.89 39.54 9.81
N GLY A 434 23.84 40.20 9.34
CA GLY A 434 23.81 41.63 9.05
C GLY A 434 24.29 42.03 7.64
N GLU A 435 24.86 41.10 6.88
CA GLU A 435 25.31 41.38 5.50
C GLU A 435 24.13 41.49 4.54
N LYS A 436 24.25 42.41 3.59
CA LYS A 436 23.21 42.71 2.61
C LYS A 436 23.80 42.73 1.21
N LYS A 437 23.09 42.05 0.27
CA LYS A 437 23.57 41.97 -1.11
C LYS A 437 22.41 41.85 -2.09
N VAL A 438 22.61 42.39 -3.29
CA VAL A 438 21.73 42.07 -4.41
C VAL A 438 22.36 40.95 -5.20
N VAL A 439 21.63 39.84 -5.31
CA VAL A 439 22.03 38.63 -6.03
C VAL A 439 21.16 38.49 -7.26
N LYS A 440 21.78 38.27 -8.42
CA LYS A 440 21.07 37.90 -9.65
C LYS A 440 20.87 36.41 -9.67
N VAL A 441 19.65 35.99 -9.93
CA VAL A 441 19.29 34.56 -10.15
C VAL A 441 18.76 34.46 -11.60
N ASP A 442 19.18 33.39 -12.30
CA ASP A 442 18.74 33.06 -13.64
C ASP A 442 18.70 31.54 -13.79
N ASN A 443 17.51 30.96 -13.72
CA ASN A 443 17.31 29.51 -13.79
C ASN A 443 16.06 29.19 -14.62
N ASP A 444 15.67 27.92 -14.71
CA ASP A 444 14.53 27.50 -15.52
C ASP A 444 13.17 27.99 -14.99
N ALA A 445 13.08 28.29 -13.69
CA ALA A 445 11.84 28.78 -13.08
C ALA A 445 11.67 30.30 -13.30
N TYR A 446 12.73 31.10 -13.10
CA TYR A 446 12.65 32.56 -13.25
C TYR A 446 14.03 33.18 -13.42
N ALA A 447 14.06 34.40 -13.93
CA ALA A 447 15.20 35.29 -13.86
C ALA A 447 14.82 36.56 -13.09
N GLY A 448 15.76 37.08 -12.27
CA GLY A 448 15.49 38.24 -11.45
C GLY A 448 16.62 38.64 -10.52
N TYR A 449 16.32 39.58 -9.65
CA TYR A 449 17.22 40.09 -8.63
C TYR A 449 16.63 39.93 -7.25
N HIS A 450 17.43 39.41 -6.30
CA HIS A 450 17.10 39.33 -4.88
C HIS A 450 17.91 40.35 -4.10
N TYR A 451 17.25 41.23 -3.37
CA TYR A 451 17.90 41.93 -2.26
C TYR A 451 17.79 41.02 -1.03
N ILE A 452 18.90 40.56 -0.53
CA ILE A 452 18.97 39.61 0.59
C ILE A 452 19.65 40.27 1.77
N GLU A 453 19.13 40.08 2.97
CA GLU A 453 19.75 40.42 4.25
C GLU A 453 19.81 39.18 5.14
N ILE A 454 21.00 38.77 5.54
CA ILE A 454 21.21 37.64 6.46
C ILE A 454 20.90 38.14 7.87
N LEU A 455 19.93 37.50 8.54
CA LEU A 455 19.52 37.88 9.89
C LEU A 455 20.26 37.08 10.97
N ASP A 456 20.39 35.77 10.76
CA ASP A 456 21.01 34.87 11.72
C ASP A 456 21.60 33.64 11.04
N GLN A 457 22.61 33.04 11.66
CA GLN A 457 23.22 31.78 11.24
C GLN A 457 23.48 30.91 12.47
N GLN A 458 22.98 29.68 12.47
CA GLN A 458 23.08 28.81 13.62
C GLN A 458 24.08 27.66 13.39
N ASN A 459 24.82 27.34 14.44
CA ASN A 459 25.71 26.18 14.52
C ASN A 459 26.69 26.09 13.33
N VAL A 460 27.54 27.10 13.18
CA VAL A 460 28.59 27.10 12.15
C VAL A 460 29.61 25.99 12.47
N GLN A 461 29.73 25.03 11.57
CA GLN A 461 30.59 23.87 11.74
C GLN A 461 31.28 23.48 10.43
N THR A 462 32.24 22.57 10.53
CA THR A 462 32.89 22.03 9.33
C THR A 462 31.93 21.17 8.53
N ALA A 463 31.64 21.59 7.31
CA ALA A 463 30.86 20.83 6.33
C ALA A 463 31.79 20.38 5.20
N SER A 464 31.58 19.16 4.69
CA SER A 464 32.36 18.57 3.61
C SER A 464 31.46 18.29 2.42
N LYS A 465 31.91 18.64 1.23
CA LYS A 465 31.32 18.19 -0.03
C LYS A 465 31.94 16.84 -0.38
N LEU A 466 31.10 15.84 -0.52
CA LEU A 466 31.51 14.48 -0.84
C LEU A 466 31.08 14.11 -2.26
N ALA A 467 31.91 13.32 -2.91
CA ALA A 467 31.56 12.63 -4.14
C ALA A 467 31.69 11.14 -3.92
N THR A 468 30.66 10.39 -4.21
CA THR A 468 30.63 8.95 -3.96
C THR A 468 30.33 8.21 -5.25
N ILE A 469 31.20 7.26 -5.61
CA ILE A 469 30.90 6.22 -6.59
C ILE A 469 30.30 5.07 -5.82
N SER A 470 29.08 4.70 -6.14
CA SER A 470 28.32 3.59 -5.57
C SER A 470 28.13 2.52 -6.64
N LYS A 471 28.48 1.28 -6.34
CA LYS A 471 28.24 0.11 -7.18
C LYS A 471 27.45 -0.90 -6.37
N SER A 472 26.20 -1.06 -6.74
CA SER A 472 25.32 -2.04 -6.11
C SER A 472 25.84 -3.45 -6.33
N LEU A 473 25.84 -4.27 -5.28
CA LEU A 473 26.29 -5.64 -5.36
C LEU A 473 25.12 -6.52 -5.81
N PHE A 474 25.10 -6.87 -7.07
CA PHE A 474 24.15 -7.82 -7.64
C PHE A 474 24.82 -9.16 -7.91
N ALA A 475 24.02 -10.21 -7.95
CA ALA A 475 24.45 -11.50 -8.45
C ALA A 475 24.72 -11.41 -9.95
N GLY A 476 25.85 -11.87 -10.38
CA GLY A 476 26.19 -11.95 -11.79
C GLY A 476 25.52 -13.15 -12.48
N GLU A 477 25.63 -13.19 -13.80
CA GLU A 477 25.01 -14.23 -14.64
C GLU A 477 25.41 -15.67 -14.22
N GLU A 478 26.68 -15.89 -13.84
CA GLU A 478 27.15 -17.20 -13.37
C GLU A 478 26.46 -17.61 -12.04
N THR A 479 26.22 -16.65 -11.14
CA THR A 479 25.52 -16.88 -9.86
C THR A 479 24.05 -17.18 -10.11
N ASP A 480 23.41 -16.45 -11.01
CA ASP A 480 22.04 -16.69 -11.42
C ASP A 480 21.87 -18.06 -12.06
N GLN A 481 22.73 -18.41 -13.06
CA GLN A 481 22.72 -19.71 -13.70
C GLN A 481 22.97 -20.87 -12.70
N ALA A 482 23.82 -20.67 -11.71
CA ALA A 482 24.06 -21.66 -10.66
C ALA A 482 22.85 -21.86 -9.76
N ALA A 483 22.14 -20.79 -9.41
CA ALA A 483 20.87 -20.88 -8.64
C ALA A 483 19.76 -21.58 -9.47
N TYR A 484 19.63 -21.20 -10.75
CA TYR A 484 18.70 -21.87 -11.66
C TYR A 484 19.01 -23.35 -11.84
N ALA A 485 20.28 -23.72 -12.03
CA ALA A 485 20.69 -25.11 -12.19
C ALA A 485 20.34 -25.96 -10.96
N LYS A 486 20.56 -25.42 -9.76
CA LYS A 486 20.16 -26.10 -8.49
C LYS A 486 18.65 -26.29 -8.41
N ALA A 487 17.87 -25.24 -8.72
CA ALA A 487 16.42 -25.32 -8.72
C ALA A 487 15.91 -26.34 -9.74
N ASN A 488 16.47 -26.33 -10.95
CA ASN A 488 16.09 -27.24 -12.03
C ASN A 488 16.47 -28.70 -11.75
N GLU A 489 17.65 -28.93 -11.16
CA GLU A 489 18.07 -30.27 -10.69
C GLU A 489 17.11 -30.77 -9.60
N PHE A 490 16.73 -29.88 -8.66
CA PHE A 490 15.77 -30.23 -7.61
C PHE A 490 14.41 -30.61 -8.19
N ALA A 491 13.84 -29.77 -9.06
CA ALA A 491 12.54 -30.01 -9.70
C ALA A 491 12.56 -31.30 -10.54
N GLY A 492 13.58 -31.47 -11.39
CA GLY A 492 13.67 -32.61 -12.30
C GLY A 492 13.84 -33.98 -11.59
N ARG A 493 14.44 -34.00 -10.40
CA ARG A 493 14.64 -35.25 -9.64
C ARG A 493 13.52 -35.54 -8.65
N ASN A 494 12.70 -34.59 -8.29
CA ASN A 494 11.74 -34.68 -7.21
C ASN A 494 10.30 -34.36 -7.69
N THR A 495 9.84 -35.09 -8.69
CA THR A 495 8.55 -34.88 -9.37
C THR A 495 7.33 -35.39 -8.61
N THR A 496 7.51 -36.05 -7.45
CA THR A 496 6.43 -36.56 -6.61
C THR A 496 6.47 -35.92 -5.23
N ALA A 497 5.34 -35.86 -4.53
CA ALA A 497 5.24 -35.33 -3.19
C ALA A 497 6.26 -35.97 -2.20
N THR A 498 6.39 -37.30 -2.22
CA THR A 498 7.31 -38.04 -1.36
C THR A 498 8.77 -37.68 -1.67
N ALA A 499 9.14 -37.68 -2.95
CA ALA A 499 10.51 -37.34 -3.37
C ALA A 499 10.85 -35.88 -3.00
N PHE A 500 9.91 -34.97 -3.17
CA PHE A 500 10.07 -33.55 -2.75
C PHE A 500 10.38 -33.47 -1.24
N ASP A 501 9.54 -34.07 -0.38
CA ASP A 501 9.70 -34.02 1.08
C ASP A 501 11.00 -34.69 1.56
N GLU A 502 11.40 -35.82 0.97
CA GLU A 502 12.65 -36.49 1.25
C GLU A 502 13.87 -35.67 0.84
N ALA A 503 13.84 -35.02 -0.36
CA ALA A 503 14.90 -34.18 -0.85
C ALA A 503 15.06 -32.92 0.01
N VAL A 504 13.97 -32.30 0.42
CA VAL A 504 13.97 -31.14 1.36
C VAL A 504 14.71 -31.50 2.64
N LYS A 505 14.35 -32.64 3.25
CA LYS A 505 15.00 -33.13 4.48
C LYS A 505 16.48 -33.46 4.26
N LYS A 506 16.80 -34.19 3.18
CA LYS A 506 18.18 -34.63 2.86
C LYS A 506 19.11 -33.47 2.58
N GLN A 507 18.62 -32.44 1.89
CA GLN A 507 19.41 -31.27 1.53
C GLN A 507 19.31 -30.15 2.57
N ASN A 508 18.56 -30.36 3.66
CA ASN A 508 18.31 -29.37 4.72
C ASN A 508 17.80 -28.03 4.15
N LEU A 509 16.87 -28.09 3.18
CA LEU A 509 16.27 -26.94 2.59
C LEU A 509 15.14 -26.39 3.47
N ASN A 510 14.95 -25.07 3.45
CA ASN A 510 13.85 -24.44 4.16
C ASN A 510 12.54 -24.64 3.39
N LYS A 511 11.63 -25.45 3.93
CA LYS A 511 10.30 -25.67 3.37
C LYS A 511 9.34 -24.62 3.88
N LEU A 512 8.86 -23.78 2.99
CA LEU A 512 7.90 -22.72 3.26
C LEU A 512 6.50 -23.11 2.79
N GLN A 513 5.46 -22.39 3.23
CA GLN A 513 4.07 -22.67 2.91
C GLN A 513 3.34 -21.40 2.52
N ALA A 514 2.47 -21.49 1.51
CA ALA A 514 1.45 -20.50 1.19
C ALA A 514 0.08 -21.19 1.20
N GLN A 515 -0.82 -20.68 2.04
CA GLN A 515 -2.11 -21.33 2.29
C GLN A 515 -3.26 -20.49 1.77
N ASN A 516 -4.33 -21.17 1.36
CA ASN A 516 -5.62 -20.59 0.98
C ASN A 516 -5.53 -19.52 -0.13
N VAL A 517 -4.66 -19.76 -1.12
CA VAL A 517 -4.50 -18.88 -2.29
C VAL A 517 -5.72 -19.05 -3.20
N LYS A 518 -6.36 -17.94 -3.54
CA LYS A 518 -7.51 -17.89 -4.45
C LYS A 518 -7.05 -17.74 -5.90
N VAL A 519 -7.91 -18.13 -6.85
CA VAL A 519 -7.61 -18.04 -8.27
C VAL A 519 -7.38 -16.61 -8.75
N ASN A 520 -8.02 -15.64 -8.12
CA ASN A 520 -7.93 -14.21 -8.44
C ASN A 520 -6.91 -13.45 -7.58
N ASP A 521 -6.15 -14.12 -6.71
CA ASP A 521 -5.07 -13.48 -5.98
C ASP A 521 -3.94 -13.08 -6.94
N PHE A 522 -3.28 -11.96 -6.67
CA PHE A 522 -2.11 -11.49 -7.42
C PHE A 522 -0.82 -11.63 -6.63
N VAL A 523 -0.93 -11.78 -5.33
CA VAL A 523 0.21 -11.96 -4.41
C VAL A 523 0.02 -13.26 -3.63
N ILE A 524 1.05 -14.09 -3.62
CA ILE A 524 1.09 -15.32 -2.83
C ILE A 524 1.85 -15.03 -1.54
N PRO A 525 1.26 -15.24 -0.36
CA PRO A 525 1.92 -15.00 0.92
C PRO A 525 3.28 -15.69 1.02
N GLY A 526 4.35 -14.93 1.29
CA GLY A 526 5.72 -15.42 1.42
C GLY A 526 6.46 -15.70 0.10
N VAL A 527 5.76 -15.76 -1.01
CA VAL A 527 6.34 -15.94 -2.36
C VAL A 527 6.51 -14.60 -3.07
N GLY A 528 5.48 -13.79 -3.10
CA GLY A 528 5.40 -12.55 -3.85
C GLY A 528 4.36 -12.58 -4.97
N SER A 529 4.45 -11.63 -5.90
CA SER A 529 3.55 -11.58 -7.06
C SER A 529 3.97 -12.62 -8.10
N SER A 530 3.12 -13.60 -8.37
CA SER A 530 3.34 -14.60 -9.42
C SER A 530 2.04 -15.24 -9.89
N ARG A 531 1.55 -14.76 -11.01
CA ARG A 531 0.36 -15.34 -11.66
C ARG A 531 0.63 -16.74 -12.24
N ASP A 532 1.87 -17.01 -12.67
CA ASP A 532 2.24 -18.32 -13.22
C ASP A 532 2.14 -19.44 -12.15
N ILE A 533 2.56 -19.13 -10.92
CA ILE A 533 2.40 -20.08 -9.81
C ILE A 533 0.92 -20.30 -9.51
N ILE A 534 0.11 -19.23 -9.45
CA ILE A 534 -1.34 -19.36 -9.17
C ILE A 534 -2.03 -20.17 -10.28
N ARG A 535 -1.72 -19.90 -11.54
CA ARG A 535 -2.25 -20.67 -12.67
C ARG A 535 -1.91 -22.15 -12.52
N TRP A 536 -0.64 -22.47 -12.27
CA TRP A 536 -0.22 -23.84 -12.05
C TRP A 536 -0.94 -24.47 -10.86
N MET A 537 -1.13 -23.75 -9.74
CA MET A 537 -1.86 -24.26 -8.57
C MET A 537 -3.30 -24.70 -8.89
N TYR A 538 -3.94 -24.06 -9.86
CA TYR A 538 -5.32 -24.37 -10.27
C TYR A 538 -5.41 -25.37 -11.42
N GLU A 539 -4.31 -25.70 -12.08
CA GLU A 539 -4.21 -26.76 -13.10
C GLU A 539 -3.63 -28.06 -12.56
N ALA A 540 -2.83 -28.01 -11.50
CA ALA A 540 -2.12 -29.14 -10.91
C ALA A 540 -3.02 -30.07 -10.06
N GLU A 541 -2.62 -31.33 -9.95
CA GLU A 541 -3.23 -32.31 -9.03
C GLU A 541 -2.58 -32.20 -7.62
N GLN A 542 -3.33 -32.60 -6.61
CA GLN A 542 -2.79 -32.60 -5.24
C GLN A 542 -1.58 -33.54 -5.13
N GLY A 543 -0.48 -33.02 -4.61
CA GLY A 543 0.80 -33.72 -4.50
C GLY A 543 1.72 -33.54 -5.70
N GLU A 544 1.26 -32.89 -6.77
CA GLU A 544 2.08 -32.57 -7.92
C GLU A 544 3.17 -31.55 -7.55
N VAL A 545 4.35 -31.72 -8.16
CA VAL A 545 5.50 -30.82 -7.99
C VAL A 545 5.71 -30.02 -9.28
N SER A 546 5.88 -28.72 -9.13
CA SER A 546 6.01 -27.78 -10.25
C SER A 546 7.36 -27.89 -10.96
N GLN A 547 7.42 -27.34 -12.16
CA GLN A 547 8.65 -26.86 -12.75
C GLN A 547 9.22 -25.69 -11.93
N VAL A 548 10.40 -25.20 -12.33
CA VAL A 548 11.02 -24.01 -11.71
C VAL A 548 10.27 -22.76 -12.13
N PHE A 549 9.87 -21.94 -11.15
CA PHE A 549 9.36 -20.60 -11.37
C PHE A 549 10.46 -19.58 -11.09
N SER A 550 10.62 -18.62 -11.99
CA SER A 550 11.54 -17.49 -11.81
C SER A 550 10.77 -16.32 -11.17
N LEU A 551 11.31 -15.81 -10.07
CA LEU A 551 10.82 -14.63 -9.36
C LEU A 551 11.97 -13.62 -9.22
N ASP A 552 11.64 -12.40 -8.81
CA ASP A 552 12.67 -11.41 -8.53
C ASP A 552 13.60 -11.89 -7.40
N GLY A 553 14.86 -12.05 -7.74
CA GLY A 553 15.93 -12.47 -6.82
C GLY A 553 15.90 -13.94 -6.35
N ARG A 554 15.05 -14.83 -6.91
CA ARG A 554 14.99 -16.24 -6.53
C ARG A 554 14.31 -17.15 -7.54
N TYR A 555 14.59 -18.44 -7.45
CA TYR A 555 13.83 -19.51 -8.11
C TYR A 555 13.02 -20.30 -7.10
N VAL A 556 11.80 -20.71 -7.48
CA VAL A 556 10.88 -21.44 -6.61
C VAL A 556 10.47 -22.75 -7.25
N VAL A 557 10.46 -23.81 -6.47
CA VAL A 557 9.85 -25.10 -6.81
C VAL A 557 8.78 -25.39 -5.77
N ALA A 558 7.55 -25.57 -6.22
CA ALA A 558 6.37 -25.74 -5.37
C ALA A 558 5.77 -27.15 -5.50
N LYS A 559 5.13 -27.61 -4.43
CA LYS A 559 4.31 -28.81 -4.38
C LYS A 559 2.89 -28.39 -3.98
N LEU A 560 1.86 -28.80 -4.74
CA LEU A 560 0.47 -28.55 -4.38
C LEU A 560 0.10 -29.42 -3.17
N SER A 561 -0.03 -28.78 -2.02
CA SER A 561 -0.26 -29.51 -0.74
C SER A 561 -1.73 -29.75 -0.45
N SER A 562 -2.62 -28.82 -0.84
CA SER A 562 -4.06 -28.95 -0.56
C SER A 562 -4.91 -28.28 -1.66
N ILE A 563 -6.01 -28.93 -1.96
CA ILE A 563 -7.11 -28.44 -2.78
C ILE A 563 -8.32 -28.31 -1.87
N GLN A 564 -8.83 -27.11 -1.71
CA GLN A 564 -10.05 -26.83 -0.95
C GLN A 564 -11.08 -26.24 -1.90
N ASP A 565 -12.17 -26.95 -2.08
CA ASP A 565 -13.30 -26.43 -2.87
C ASP A 565 -14.24 -25.60 -1.99
N GLU A 566 -15.18 -24.90 -2.61
CA GLU A 566 -16.26 -24.19 -1.93
C GLU A 566 -17.03 -25.12 -0.99
N GLY A 567 -17.41 -24.63 0.20
CA GLY A 567 -18.16 -25.40 1.17
C GLY A 567 -17.51 -25.44 2.56
N LEU A 568 -17.78 -26.49 3.34
CA LEU A 568 -17.17 -26.63 4.65
C LEU A 568 -15.67 -26.91 4.51
N MET A 569 -14.84 -26.14 5.22
CA MET A 569 -13.39 -26.32 5.27
C MET A 569 -13.03 -27.76 5.61
N GLN A 570 -12.07 -28.33 4.90
CA GLN A 570 -11.56 -29.66 5.20
C GLN A 570 -10.66 -29.61 6.45
N LEU A 571 -10.78 -30.63 7.27
CA LEU A 571 -9.90 -30.82 8.43
C LEU A 571 -8.55 -31.36 7.96
N ASP A 572 -7.51 -30.57 8.14
CA ASP A 572 -6.13 -30.89 7.76
C ASP A 572 -5.12 -30.64 8.90
N ALA A 573 -3.85 -30.91 8.67
CA ALA A 573 -2.79 -30.72 9.65
C ALA A 573 -2.59 -29.26 10.09
N SER A 574 -3.00 -28.29 9.28
CA SER A 574 -2.80 -26.86 9.56
C SER A 574 -3.86 -26.30 10.51
N ASN A 575 -5.13 -26.69 10.33
CA ASN A 575 -6.26 -26.18 11.10
C ASN A 575 -6.65 -27.08 12.30
N ARG A 576 -6.31 -28.37 12.25
CA ARG A 576 -6.60 -29.35 13.30
C ARG A 576 -6.23 -28.89 14.71
N PRO A 577 -5.00 -28.41 15.01
CA PRO A 577 -4.61 -28.04 16.37
C PRO A 577 -5.51 -26.94 16.97
N ALA A 578 -5.88 -25.94 16.16
CA ALA A 578 -6.75 -24.86 16.59
C ALA A 578 -8.17 -25.33 16.89
N ILE A 579 -8.75 -26.16 15.99
CA ILE A 579 -10.10 -26.73 16.17
C ILE A 579 -10.12 -27.67 17.36
N GLU A 580 -9.09 -28.51 17.51
CA GLU A 580 -8.94 -29.43 18.65
C GLU A 580 -8.91 -28.72 20.00
N SER A 581 -8.21 -27.58 20.09
CA SER A 581 -8.19 -26.72 21.27
C SER A 581 -9.58 -26.19 21.63
N LEU A 582 -10.36 -25.76 20.63
CA LEU A 582 -11.73 -25.27 20.83
C LEU A 582 -12.68 -26.40 21.28
N VAL A 583 -12.60 -27.54 20.62
CA VAL A 583 -13.39 -28.75 21.00
C VAL A 583 -13.03 -29.25 22.41
N ARG A 584 -11.74 -29.24 22.73
CA ARG A 584 -11.25 -29.61 24.09
C ARG A 584 -11.86 -28.67 25.14
N THR A 585 -11.86 -27.38 24.88
CA THR A 585 -12.48 -26.35 25.73
C THR A 585 -13.98 -26.57 25.89
N GLU A 586 -14.69 -26.94 24.82
CA GLU A 586 -16.13 -27.21 24.87
C GLU A 586 -16.42 -28.47 25.72
N LYS A 587 -15.68 -29.55 25.49
CA LYS A 587 -15.82 -30.79 26.29
C LYS A 587 -15.49 -30.57 27.77
N LYS A 588 -14.43 -29.81 28.08
CA LYS A 588 -14.13 -29.46 29.48
C LYS A 588 -15.26 -28.68 30.13
N ALA A 589 -15.86 -27.71 29.40
CA ALA A 589 -17.02 -26.97 29.90
C ALA A 589 -18.19 -27.89 30.19
N GLU A 590 -18.50 -28.86 29.32
CA GLU A 590 -19.56 -29.86 29.51
C GLU A 590 -19.28 -30.79 30.71
N MET A 591 -18.03 -31.24 30.88
CA MET A 591 -17.62 -32.07 32.05
C MET A 591 -17.81 -31.30 33.36
N ILE A 592 -17.35 -30.03 33.42
CA ILE A 592 -17.55 -29.17 34.58
C ILE A 592 -19.05 -28.95 34.84
N ALA A 593 -19.80 -28.58 33.79
CA ALA A 593 -21.25 -28.37 33.91
C ALA A 593 -21.98 -29.62 34.46
N SER A 594 -21.66 -30.78 33.94
CA SER A 594 -22.22 -32.05 34.38
C SER A 594 -21.87 -32.40 35.83
N LYS A 595 -20.60 -32.18 36.22
CA LYS A 595 -20.10 -32.45 37.57
C LYS A 595 -20.82 -31.65 38.64
N TYR A 596 -21.17 -30.39 38.37
CA TYR A 596 -21.78 -29.49 39.36
C TYR A 596 -23.27 -29.24 39.13
N LYS A 597 -23.91 -29.98 38.23
CA LYS A 597 -25.32 -29.80 37.85
C LYS A 597 -26.30 -29.88 39.03
N ASN A 598 -26.00 -30.71 40.05
CA ASN A 598 -26.90 -30.96 41.18
C ASN A 598 -26.64 -30.02 42.36
N ASN A 599 -25.67 -29.13 42.29
CA ASN A 599 -25.38 -28.20 43.37
C ASN A 599 -26.33 -26.98 43.29
N GLN A 600 -27.06 -26.73 44.36
CA GLN A 600 -28.16 -25.75 44.37
C GLN A 600 -27.70 -24.30 44.66
N SER A 601 -26.48 -24.05 45.12
CA SER A 601 -26.00 -22.72 45.44
C SER A 601 -24.56 -22.49 45.02
N VAL A 602 -24.23 -21.20 44.76
CA VAL A 602 -22.88 -20.77 44.46
C VAL A 602 -21.88 -21.18 45.57
N ASP A 603 -22.33 -21.09 46.84
CA ASP A 603 -21.50 -21.45 47.98
C ASP A 603 -21.22 -22.99 48.04
N ALA A 604 -22.23 -23.81 47.73
CA ALA A 604 -22.04 -25.25 47.63
C ALA A 604 -21.10 -25.67 46.49
N ILE A 605 -21.21 -24.97 45.35
CA ILE A 605 -20.29 -25.15 44.20
C ILE A 605 -18.87 -24.74 44.57
N SER A 606 -18.71 -23.63 45.30
CA SER A 606 -17.43 -23.16 45.80
C SER A 606 -16.74 -24.22 46.66
N GLN A 607 -17.47 -24.78 47.62
CA GLN A 607 -16.97 -25.85 48.52
C GLN A 607 -16.61 -27.10 47.72
N ALA A 608 -17.48 -27.55 46.84
CA ALA A 608 -17.30 -28.77 46.04
C ALA A 608 -16.15 -28.65 45.00
N SER A 609 -15.88 -27.44 44.51
CA SER A 609 -14.85 -27.17 43.49
C SER A 609 -13.53 -26.66 44.08
N ALA A 610 -13.49 -26.32 45.36
CA ALA A 610 -12.39 -25.60 46.01
C ALA A 610 -12.01 -24.28 45.31
N GLN A 611 -13.01 -23.64 44.68
CA GLN A 611 -12.82 -22.32 44.03
C GLN A 611 -13.50 -21.25 44.88
N PRO A 612 -12.87 -20.05 45.03
CA PRO A 612 -13.43 -19.00 45.88
C PRO A 612 -14.70 -18.37 45.29
N VAL A 613 -15.63 -17.98 46.16
CA VAL A 613 -16.73 -17.08 45.77
C VAL A 613 -16.17 -15.70 45.56
N GLN A 614 -16.51 -15.09 44.44
CA GLN A 614 -16.12 -13.72 44.04
C GLN A 614 -17.37 -12.85 43.83
N ASN A 615 -17.18 -11.53 43.82
CA ASN A 615 -18.23 -10.56 43.56
C ASN A 615 -17.88 -9.70 42.34
N ALA A 616 -18.91 -9.39 41.57
CA ALA A 616 -18.87 -8.37 40.56
C ALA A 616 -20.05 -7.42 40.81
N ASP A 617 -19.74 -6.20 41.20
CA ASP A 617 -20.71 -5.24 41.69
C ASP A 617 -20.82 -4.04 40.75
N SER A 618 -22.03 -3.54 40.59
CA SER A 618 -22.35 -2.27 39.90
C SER A 618 -21.86 -2.20 38.43
N PHE A 619 -22.10 -3.26 37.65
CA PHE A 619 -21.86 -3.24 36.22
C PHE A 619 -23.20 -3.14 35.45
N ASN A 620 -23.18 -2.58 34.23
CA ASN A 620 -24.38 -2.44 33.41
C ASN A 620 -24.49 -3.53 32.34
N ALA A 621 -25.67 -3.64 31.71
CA ALA A 621 -25.92 -4.65 30.69
C ALA A 621 -25.09 -4.47 29.39
N ALA A 622 -24.56 -3.26 29.17
CA ALA A 622 -23.67 -2.97 28.05
C ALA A 622 -22.18 -3.09 28.39
N SER A 623 -21.82 -3.53 29.62
CA SER A 623 -20.43 -3.65 30.05
C SER A 623 -19.70 -4.76 29.30
N ASN A 624 -18.65 -4.40 28.58
CA ASN A 624 -17.79 -5.37 27.88
C ASN A 624 -16.72 -5.98 28.80
N PHE A 625 -16.25 -5.21 29.79
CA PHE A 625 -15.26 -5.65 30.76
C PHE A 625 -15.71 -5.30 32.17
N ILE A 626 -15.60 -6.22 33.08
CA ILE A 626 -16.00 -6.08 34.47
C ILE A 626 -14.80 -6.39 35.36
N ALA A 627 -14.52 -5.53 36.33
CA ALA A 627 -13.45 -5.77 37.29
C ALA A 627 -13.64 -7.13 38.00
N ASN A 628 -12.56 -7.90 38.14
CA ASN A 628 -12.52 -9.25 38.70
C ASN A 628 -13.20 -10.37 37.87
N LEU A 629 -14.07 -10.03 36.91
CA LEU A 629 -14.76 -11.00 36.05
C LEU A 629 -14.09 -11.10 34.67
N GLY A 630 -13.60 -9.99 34.14
CA GLY A 630 -13.01 -9.90 32.79
C GLY A 630 -14.06 -9.65 31.69
N PHE A 631 -13.79 -10.11 30.48
CA PHE A 631 -14.68 -10.07 29.32
C PHE A 631 -15.52 -11.34 29.26
N GLU A 632 -16.69 -11.32 29.88
CA GLU A 632 -17.59 -12.48 29.94
C GLU A 632 -19.02 -12.11 29.52
N PRO A 633 -19.29 -11.87 28.23
CA PRO A 633 -20.58 -11.36 27.76
C PRO A 633 -21.75 -12.30 28.05
N LYS A 634 -21.51 -13.62 28.12
CA LYS A 634 -22.56 -14.58 28.49
C LYS A 634 -22.96 -14.46 29.95
N VAL A 635 -22.02 -14.17 30.84
CA VAL A 635 -22.30 -13.92 32.26
C VAL A 635 -23.08 -12.61 32.40
N VAL A 636 -22.67 -11.55 31.69
CA VAL A 636 -23.40 -10.28 31.63
C VAL A 636 -24.80 -10.52 31.13
N GLY A 637 -24.97 -11.14 29.97
CA GLY A 637 -26.29 -11.41 29.37
C GLY A 637 -27.19 -12.22 30.29
N TYR A 638 -26.66 -13.24 30.99
CA TYR A 638 -27.45 -14.02 31.93
C TYR A 638 -27.85 -13.22 33.20
N THR A 639 -26.97 -12.33 33.67
CA THR A 639 -27.29 -11.45 34.83
C THR A 639 -28.51 -10.59 34.55
N PHE A 640 -28.67 -10.09 33.33
CA PHE A 640 -29.78 -9.20 32.95
C PHE A 640 -30.97 -9.93 32.29
N PHE A 641 -30.92 -11.26 32.22
CA PHE A 641 -32.05 -12.08 31.77
C PHE A 641 -33.20 -11.98 32.76
N ASP A 642 -34.41 -11.56 32.34
CA ASP A 642 -35.56 -11.30 33.17
C ASP A 642 -36.05 -12.56 33.95
N GLY A 643 -35.79 -13.75 33.40
CA GLY A 643 -36.09 -15.01 34.06
C GLY A 643 -35.18 -15.36 35.24
N PHE A 644 -34.03 -14.71 35.35
CA PHE A 644 -33.07 -14.95 36.43
C PHE A 644 -33.48 -14.13 37.68
N LYS A 645 -33.80 -14.83 38.76
CA LYS A 645 -34.35 -14.21 39.98
C LYS A 645 -33.27 -13.99 41.04
N PRO A 646 -33.41 -12.96 41.90
CA PRO A 646 -32.50 -12.78 43.03
C PRO A 646 -32.38 -14.04 43.91
N ASN A 647 -31.21 -14.28 44.43
CA ASN A 647 -30.88 -15.43 45.30
C ASN A 647 -31.07 -16.82 44.65
N THR A 648 -31.23 -16.89 43.34
CA THR A 648 -31.13 -18.17 42.61
C THR A 648 -29.76 -18.34 42.01
N THR A 649 -29.37 -19.59 41.72
CA THR A 649 -28.11 -19.92 41.05
C THR A 649 -28.36 -20.21 39.58
N SER A 650 -27.52 -19.67 38.71
CA SER A 650 -27.60 -19.91 37.25
C SER A 650 -27.25 -21.38 36.94
N PRO A 651 -27.67 -21.90 35.79
CA PRO A 651 -27.00 -23.05 35.20
C PRO A 651 -25.53 -22.71 34.92
N ALA A 652 -24.74 -23.73 34.54
CA ALA A 652 -23.37 -23.54 34.10
C ALA A 652 -23.28 -22.59 32.89
N ILE A 653 -22.56 -21.51 33.01
CA ILE A 653 -22.32 -20.53 31.94
C ILE A 653 -20.87 -20.74 31.46
N LYS A 654 -20.71 -21.20 30.21
CA LYS A 654 -19.40 -21.34 29.59
C LYS A 654 -18.83 -19.98 29.26
N GLY A 655 -17.77 -19.60 29.94
CA GLY A 655 -16.97 -18.40 29.67
C GLY A 655 -15.78 -18.68 28.75
N GLN A 656 -14.83 -17.75 28.69
CA GLN A 656 -13.63 -17.86 27.84
C GLN A 656 -12.61 -18.85 28.39
N ASP A 657 -12.35 -18.81 29.70
CA ASP A 657 -11.30 -19.61 30.34
C ASP A 657 -11.82 -20.49 31.53
N GLY A 658 -13.14 -20.62 31.68
CA GLY A 658 -13.77 -21.40 32.70
C GLY A 658 -15.29 -21.47 32.59
N VAL A 659 -15.90 -22.18 33.50
CA VAL A 659 -17.36 -22.25 33.67
C VAL A 659 -17.76 -21.42 34.89
N PHE A 660 -18.74 -20.56 34.71
CA PHE A 660 -19.26 -19.68 35.73
C PHE A 660 -20.59 -20.18 36.25
N PHE A 661 -20.76 -20.10 37.57
CA PHE A 661 -22.06 -20.22 38.25
C PHE A 661 -22.27 -18.95 39.03
N ILE A 662 -23.39 -18.23 38.76
CA ILE A 662 -23.63 -16.92 39.31
C ILE A 662 -24.92 -16.91 40.16
N SER A 663 -24.94 -16.06 41.15
CA SER A 663 -26.17 -15.73 41.89
C SER A 663 -26.38 -14.22 41.86
N LEU A 664 -27.61 -13.82 41.50
CA LEU A 664 -27.97 -12.43 41.39
C LEU A 664 -28.16 -11.81 42.79
N LYS A 665 -27.34 -10.78 43.11
CA LYS A 665 -27.48 -10.00 44.35
C LYS A 665 -28.52 -8.92 44.20
N SER A 666 -28.40 -8.11 43.15
CA SER A 666 -29.32 -7.04 42.85
C SER A 666 -29.34 -6.71 41.36
N ARG A 667 -30.43 -6.17 40.93
CA ARG A 667 -30.63 -5.67 39.57
C ARG A 667 -31.57 -4.47 39.63
N GLN A 668 -31.12 -3.33 39.12
CA GLN A 668 -31.83 -2.07 39.22
C GLN A 668 -31.78 -1.31 37.92
N GLN A 669 -32.93 -0.84 37.45
CA GLN A 669 -33.03 0.07 36.31
C GLN A 669 -32.93 1.50 36.83
N ASN A 670 -31.86 2.20 36.48
CA ASN A 670 -31.76 3.63 36.74
C ASN A 670 -32.61 4.43 35.71
N PRO A 671 -33.11 5.60 36.09
CA PRO A 671 -33.84 6.45 35.17
C PRO A 671 -32.96 6.81 33.96
N VAL A 672 -33.55 6.70 32.76
CA VAL A 672 -32.89 7.14 31.54
C VAL A 672 -33.16 8.63 31.33
N THR A 673 -32.11 9.44 31.37
CA THR A 673 -32.24 10.89 31.13
C THR A 673 -31.90 11.15 29.64
N PHE A 674 -32.94 11.30 28.79
CA PHE A 674 -32.80 11.50 27.34
C PHE A 674 -32.32 12.91 26.92
N GLN A 675 -31.93 13.78 27.85
CA GLN A 675 -31.63 15.19 27.58
C GLN A 675 -30.15 15.60 27.62
N ASP A 676 -29.24 14.64 27.63
CA ASP A 676 -27.83 14.98 27.58
C ASP A 676 -27.38 15.20 26.11
N PRO A 677 -27.03 16.46 25.72
CA PRO A 677 -26.54 16.75 24.36
C PRO A 677 -25.32 15.90 23.95
N MET A 678 -24.49 15.52 24.91
CA MET A 678 -23.32 14.70 24.66
C MET A 678 -23.71 13.27 24.32
N GLN A 679 -24.73 12.70 24.96
CA GLN A 679 -25.25 11.38 24.60
C GLN A 679 -25.92 11.38 23.21
N GLN A 680 -26.63 12.43 22.85
CA GLN A 680 -27.22 12.58 21.52
C GLN A 680 -26.14 12.66 20.44
N GLN A 681 -25.09 13.42 20.68
CA GLN A 681 -23.94 13.50 19.76
C GLN A 681 -23.24 12.16 19.63
N GLN A 682 -23.05 11.44 20.72
CA GLN A 682 -22.45 10.09 20.70
C GLN A 682 -23.30 9.09 19.93
N GLN A 683 -24.64 9.12 20.10
CA GLN A 683 -25.56 8.29 19.33
C GLN A 683 -25.50 8.61 17.83
N MET A 684 -25.44 9.89 17.45
CA MET A 684 -25.31 10.29 16.05
C MET A 684 -23.99 9.79 15.44
N MET A 685 -22.88 9.91 16.17
CA MET A 685 -21.59 9.37 15.72
C MET A 685 -21.62 7.85 15.56
N GLN A 686 -22.25 7.12 16.51
CA GLN A 686 -22.40 5.67 16.39
C GLN A 686 -23.25 5.29 15.17
N GLN A 687 -24.34 6.02 14.89
CA GLN A 687 -25.14 5.78 13.69
C GLN A 687 -24.35 6.04 12.40
N GLN A 688 -23.56 7.10 12.36
CA GLN A 688 -22.70 7.39 11.20
C GLN A 688 -21.65 6.30 11.01
N GLN A 689 -21.00 5.84 12.08
CA GLN A 689 -20.06 4.73 12.02
C GLN A 689 -20.71 3.43 11.54
N LEU A 690 -21.91 3.12 12.05
CA LEU A 690 -22.67 1.94 11.61
C LEU A 690 -23.01 2.02 10.12
N LYS A 691 -23.49 3.17 9.63
CA LYS A 691 -23.77 3.39 8.21
C LYS A 691 -22.53 3.22 7.37
N ALA A 692 -21.40 3.84 7.75
CA ALA A 692 -20.14 3.74 7.05
C ALA A 692 -19.64 2.28 7.01
N SER A 693 -19.69 1.57 8.14
CA SER A 693 -19.29 0.16 8.23
C SER A 693 -20.15 -0.75 7.35
N ILE A 694 -21.47 -0.64 7.39
CA ILE A 694 -22.36 -1.46 6.56
C ILE A 694 -22.16 -1.14 5.07
N THR A 695 -22.00 0.14 4.72
CA THR A 695 -21.80 0.57 3.33
C THR A 695 -20.44 0.07 2.79
N SER A 696 -19.40 0.09 3.61
CA SER A 696 -18.07 -0.43 3.20
C SER A 696 -18.08 -1.96 3.03
N MET A 697 -18.94 -2.68 3.70
CA MET A 697 -19.10 -4.14 3.55
C MET A 697 -19.98 -4.53 2.37
N LEU A 698 -20.75 -3.60 1.80
CA LEU A 698 -21.73 -3.88 0.75
C LEU A 698 -21.14 -4.59 -0.47
N PRO A 699 -19.99 -4.17 -1.03
CA PRO A 699 -19.38 -4.87 -2.18
C PRO A 699 -19.08 -6.34 -1.86
N GLU A 700 -18.54 -6.62 -0.68
CA GLU A 700 -18.19 -7.97 -0.26
C GLU A 700 -19.45 -8.83 -0.02
N VAL A 701 -20.49 -8.27 0.61
CA VAL A 701 -21.76 -8.98 0.82
C VAL A 701 -22.44 -9.31 -0.50
N MET A 702 -22.42 -8.39 -1.46
CA MET A 702 -22.97 -8.64 -2.79
C MET A 702 -22.16 -9.70 -3.53
N ARG A 703 -20.82 -9.64 -3.47
CA ARG A 703 -19.94 -10.62 -4.04
C ARG A 703 -20.21 -12.04 -3.50
N ARG A 704 -20.41 -12.18 -2.19
CA ARG A 704 -20.73 -13.47 -1.53
C ARG A 704 -22.04 -14.09 -1.98
N ASN A 705 -23.01 -13.27 -2.37
CA ASN A 705 -24.31 -13.74 -2.83
C ASN A 705 -24.40 -13.88 -4.35
N ALA A 706 -23.34 -13.60 -5.08
CA ALA A 706 -23.27 -13.68 -6.53
C ALA A 706 -22.55 -14.94 -7.00
N GLU A 707 -22.94 -15.44 -8.17
CA GLU A 707 -22.18 -16.49 -8.86
C GLU A 707 -21.04 -15.84 -9.63
N ILE A 708 -19.79 -15.99 -9.13
CA ILE A 708 -18.60 -15.44 -9.77
C ILE A 708 -17.70 -16.60 -10.22
N LYS A 709 -17.42 -16.66 -11.53
CA LYS A 709 -16.53 -17.65 -12.12
C LYS A 709 -15.33 -16.94 -12.75
N TYR A 710 -14.14 -17.22 -12.29
CA TYR A 710 -12.90 -16.69 -12.84
C TYR A 710 -12.31 -17.63 -13.89
N ASP A 711 -11.71 -17.07 -14.94
CA ASP A 711 -10.86 -17.84 -15.85
C ASP A 711 -9.39 -17.65 -15.44
N ALA A 712 -8.80 -18.68 -14.81
CA ALA A 712 -7.41 -18.64 -14.35
C ALA A 712 -6.40 -18.33 -15.46
N LYS A 713 -6.73 -18.66 -16.73
CA LYS A 713 -5.85 -18.47 -17.89
C LYS A 713 -5.77 -17.03 -18.37
N ASN A 714 -6.84 -16.28 -18.15
CA ASN A 714 -6.99 -14.91 -18.67
C ASN A 714 -6.81 -13.84 -17.59
N LEU A 715 -6.60 -14.22 -16.33
CA LEU A 715 -6.30 -13.31 -15.24
C LEU A 715 -4.81 -12.92 -15.27
N TYR A 716 -4.46 -11.85 -15.96
CA TYR A 716 -3.09 -11.33 -16.10
C TYR A 716 -2.95 -9.93 -15.60
#